data_e71dac2b4a9c488e8d2f01c1f815d053
#
_entry.id   e71dac2b4a9c488e8d2f01c1f815d053
#
_cell.length_a   1.000
_cell.length_b   1.000
_cell.length_c   1.000
_cell.angle_alpha   90.00
_cell.angle_beta   90.00
_cell.angle_gamma   90.00
#
_symmetry.space_group_name_H-M   'P 1'
#
loop_
_entity.id
_entity.type
_entity.pdbx_description
1 polymer ?
#
loop_
_entity_poly.entity_id
_entity_poly.type
_entity_poly.pdbx_seq_one_letter_code
_entity_poly.pdbx_strand_id
1 'polypeptide(L)'
;MRKILMFLIACVAVSFTASATPSWEINSKGAIQWNVDKAQLPHKDHVEMSGELMAFVLRWAINADGVLDLDRSLVFPMLRTIPNDTHASLMHRLNTDITSMVSVEEKSLYNEATKFVEIDGMFRVVSIFDEAVEVERIIFPSMDKPFMCERYVLKNLQDDEVKVYIPEFKQNITTLPECGVDGSYLISASIQGAGTYKLKSGESLTFDAVFQACRLTEAPQVADVDAEYAARRAFVENDIDSALILATPDQVVNTMFRYAKIRASESIFKTSGGYMHAPGGESYYAAIWANDQAEYVNPFFPYLGYAVGNESAMNSFRHFARFMNDEWKPIPSSIIAEGKDIWNGAGDRGDAAMIAYGASRYALAMGDKTVAKELWPLIEWCLEYCDRKLNDGGVVTSDTDELENRFPSGEANLCTSSLYYDALLSSAYLASELAMNPSVAKDYRKKAETLRRNIDSYFAKEMYEYDTYQYYDGNDLLRSWICIPLTVGIMDRAEGTIEALFSEYLWHKDGLLTQQGTSTYWDRSTLYGLRGVYAAGASDLATEKLKYYSHRRLLEDHVPYAIEAWPEGSQRHLSAESGLYCRVLTEGLFGIRPTGLRSFELKPSLPSEWDAISLYNIKAFGSDFSLNVTRREGGKLEITVTPAGGAVKKYLIRNGQSLKVNL
;
A
#
# COMPACT_ATOMS: atom_id res chain seq x y z
N MET A 1 -74.34 6.59 13.52
CA MET A 1 -73.33 6.59 14.61
C MET A 1 -72.09 5.83 14.14
N ARG A 2 -71.12 6.53 13.58
CA ARG A 2 -69.81 5.95 13.16
C ARG A 2 -68.80 6.26 14.27
N LYS A 3 -68.25 5.22 14.88
CA LYS A 3 -67.13 5.34 15.83
C LYS A 3 -65.83 5.43 15.06
N ILE A 4 -65.14 6.56 15.16
CA ILE A 4 -63.77 6.76 14.66
C ILE A 4 -62.84 6.22 15.73
N LEU A 5 -62.06 5.20 15.38
CA LEU A 5 -60.99 4.63 16.20
C LEU A 5 -59.68 5.34 15.81
N MET A 6 -59.16 6.19 16.69
CA MET A 6 -57.90 6.87 16.56
C MET A 6 -56.78 5.91 17.01
N PHE A 7 -55.92 5.44 16.07
CA PHE A 7 -54.67 4.75 16.37
C PHE A 7 -53.58 5.80 16.63
N LEU A 8 -53.13 5.88 17.86
CA LEU A 8 -51.90 6.60 18.19
C LEU A 8 -50.71 5.72 17.75
N ILE A 9 -50.01 6.12 16.72
CA ILE A 9 -48.70 5.57 16.37
C ILE A 9 -47.66 6.28 17.25
N ALA A 10 -47.14 5.60 18.25
CA ALA A 10 -45.96 6.05 19.00
C ALA A 10 -44.73 5.83 18.13
N CYS A 11 -44.20 6.90 17.53
CA CYS A 11 -42.86 6.90 16.93
C CYS A 11 -41.84 6.77 18.07
N VAL A 12 -41.28 5.59 18.24
CA VAL A 12 -40.07 5.40 19.03
C VAL A 12 -38.94 5.94 18.14
N ALA A 13 -38.47 7.15 18.43
CA ALA A 13 -37.23 7.67 17.87
C ALA A 13 -36.10 6.85 18.49
N VAL A 14 -35.59 5.88 17.73
CA VAL A 14 -34.30 5.26 18.03
C VAL A 14 -33.26 6.32 17.67
N SER A 15 -32.78 7.02 18.69
CA SER A 15 -31.59 7.86 18.55
C SER A 15 -30.40 6.95 18.30
N PHE A 16 -30.00 6.79 17.04
CA PHE A 16 -28.67 6.34 16.73
C PHE A 16 -27.73 7.45 17.24
N THR A 17 -27.12 7.24 18.39
CA THR A 17 -25.92 7.98 18.74
C THR A 17 -24.86 7.56 17.72
N ALA A 18 -24.63 8.37 16.70
CA ALA A 18 -23.44 8.25 15.89
C ALA A 18 -22.25 8.30 16.87
N SER A 19 -21.48 7.24 16.96
CA SER A 19 -20.18 7.27 17.64
C SER A 19 -19.39 8.38 16.98
N ALA A 20 -18.92 9.34 17.77
CA ALA A 20 -18.13 10.43 17.22
C ALA A 20 -16.80 9.83 16.72
N THR A 21 -16.48 10.08 15.45
CA THR A 21 -15.23 9.65 14.82
C THR A 21 -14.04 10.34 15.48
N PRO A 22 -12.89 9.67 15.70
CA PRO A 22 -11.67 10.31 16.13
C PRO A 22 -11.31 11.49 15.24
N SER A 23 -10.91 12.61 15.85
CA SER A 23 -10.47 13.80 15.11
C SER A 23 -8.95 13.75 14.96
N TRP A 24 -8.49 13.00 13.96
CA TRP A 24 -7.08 13.01 13.58
C TRP A 24 -6.71 14.32 12.91
N GLU A 25 -5.54 14.83 13.21
CA GLU A 25 -4.98 16.04 12.60
C GLU A 25 -3.51 15.84 12.22
N ILE A 26 -3.05 16.58 11.23
CA ILE A 26 -1.63 16.62 10.87
C ILE A 26 -0.96 17.67 11.76
N ASN A 27 -0.05 17.24 12.63
CA ASN A 27 0.65 18.14 13.52
C ASN A 27 1.78 18.90 12.81
N SER A 28 2.45 19.81 13.53
CA SER A 28 3.52 20.65 12.98
C SER A 28 4.77 19.89 12.49
N LYS A 29 4.89 18.60 12.84
CA LYS A 29 5.98 17.72 12.37
C LYS A 29 5.60 16.88 11.14
N GLY A 30 4.34 16.96 10.69
CA GLY A 30 3.82 16.14 9.61
C GLY A 30 3.36 14.74 10.04
N ALA A 31 3.34 14.46 11.34
CA ALA A 31 2.73 13.24 11.89
C ALA A 31 1.22 13.41 11.99
N ILE A 32 0.47 12.30 11.94
CA ILE A 32 -0.94 12.33 12.31
C ILE A 32 -1.09 12.10 13.81
N GLN A 33 -1.92 12.90 14.44
CA GLN A 33 -2.16 12.87 15.86
C GLN A 33 -3.66 12.98 16.16
N TRP A 34 -4.13 12.19 17.10
CA TRP A 34 -5.44 12.31 17.69
C TRP A 34 -5.32 12.69 19.17
N ASN A 35 -5.76 13.88 19.52
CA ASN A 35 -5.92 14.31 20.90
C ASN A 35 -7.23 13.69 21.42
N VAL A 36 -7.12 12.79 22.39
CA VAL A 36 -8.25 11.96 22.82
C VAL A 36 -9.31 12.80 23.52
N ASP A 37 -10.50 12.88 22.93
CA ASP A 37 -11.69 13.48 23.51
C ASP A 37 -12.63 12.38 24.03
N LYS A 38 -13.09 12.50 25.26
CA LYS A 38 -14.04 11.55 25.86
C LYS A 38 -15.34 11.40 25.06
N ALA A 39 -15.75 12.43 24.31
CA ALA A 39 -16.93 12.37 23.44
C ALA A 39 -16.73 11.43 22.24
N GLN A 40 -15.50 11.05 21.91
CA GLN A 40 -15.12 10.16 20.82
C GLN A 40 -14.84 8.72 21.29
N LEU A 41 -15.03 8.44 22.57
CA LEU A 41 -14.79 7.11 23.17
C LEU A 41 -16.10 6.29 23.30
N PRO A 42 -16.03 4.95 23.25
CA PRO A 42 -14.84 4.14 23.01
C PRO A 42 -14.40 4.13 21.54
N HIS A 43 -13.12 3.97 21.29
CA HIS A 43 -12.56 3.81 19.96
C HIS A 43 -11.62 2.59 19.90
N LYS A 44 -11.58 1.91 18.75
CA LYS A 44 -10.66 0.81 18.46
C LYS A 44 -10.17 0.89 17.03
N ASP A 45 -8.91 0.56 16.81
CA ASP A 45 -8.29 0.50 15.50
C ASP A 45 -7.09 -0.44 15.50
N HIS A 46 -6.41 -0.55 14.39
CA HIS A 46 -5.16 -1.28 14.29
C HIS A 46 -4.19 -0.60 13.33
N VAL A 47 -2.90 -0.85 13.51
CA VAL A 47 -1.84 -0.40 12.61
C VAL A 47 -0.86 -1.53 12.39
N GLU A 48 -0.37 -1.65 11.16
CA GLU A 48 0.67 -2.62 10.80
C GLU A 48 1.99 -1.92 10.53
N MET A 49 3.08 -2.50 11.03
CA MET A 49 4.44 -2.05 10.78
C MET A 49 5.36 -3.26 10.60
N SER A 50 6.40 -3.11 9.79
CA SER A 50 7.31 -4.22 9.48
C SER A 50 8.76 -3.77 9.38
N GLY A 51 9.65 -4.74 9.61
CA GLY A 51 11.05 -4.73 9.20
C GLY A 51 11.36 -5.99 8.40
N GLU A 52 12.61 -6.23 8.09
CA GLU A 52 13.02 -7.33 7.18
C GLU A 52 12.71 -8.74 7.71
N LEU A 53 12.68 -8.95 9.03
CA LEU A 53 12.56 -10.29 9.63
C LEU A 53 11.26 -10.49 10.40
N MET A 54 10.49 -9.45 10.61
CA MET A 54 9.21 -9.55 11.30
C MET A 54 8.25 -8.44 10.89
N ALA A 55 6.96 -8.71 11.10
CA ALA A 55 5.90 -7.73 11.08
C ALA A 55 5.08 -7.82 12.36
N PHE A 56 4.36 -6.77 12.70
CA PHE A 56 3.31 -6.87 13.69
C PHE A 56 2.08 -6.08 13.27
N VAL A 57 0.93 -6.57 13.70
CA VAL A 57 -0.31 -5.81 13.69
C VAL A 57 -0.64 -5.47 15.14
N LEU A 58 -0.59 -4.20 15.46
CA LEU A 58 -0.98 -3.67 16.76
C LEU A 58 -2.45 -3.28 16.70
N ARG A 59 -3.28 -4.06 17.39
CA ARG A 59 -4.66 -3.64 17.70
C ARG A 59 -4.62 -2.83 18.96
N TRP A 60 -5.31 -1.73 18.94
CA TRP A 60 -5.41 -0.85 20.09
C TRP A 60 -6.85 -0.37 20.28
N ALA A 61 -7.21 -0.19 21.53
CA ALA A 61 -8.51 0.34 21.87
C ALA A 61 -8.38 1.29 23.06
N ILE A 62 -9.17 2.35 23.07
CA ILE A 62 -9.35 3.21 24.24
C ILE A 62 -10.81 3.08 24.65
N ASN A 63 -11.03 2.57 25.85
CA ASN A 63 -12.38 2.34 26.35
C ASN A 63 -13.09 3.66 26.76
N ALA A 64 -14.34 3.58 27.20
CA ALA A 64 -15.13 4.75 27.59
C ALA A 64 -14.53 5.56 28.78
N ASP A 65 -13.69 4.92 29.58
CA ASP A 65 -13.02 5.55 30.71
C ASP A 65 -11.68 6.21 30.34
N GLY A 66 -11.20 5.97 29.11
CA GLY A 66 -9.93 6.51 28.60
C GLY A 66 -8.75 5.57 28.80
N VAL A 67 -8.98 4.31 29.17
CA VAL A 67 -7.93 3.30 29.38
C VAL A 67 -7.55 2.67 28.06
N LEU A 68 -6.24 2.60 27.78
CA LEU A 68 -5.68 1.97 26.60
C LEU A 68 -5.55 0.46 26.78
N ASP A 69 -5.96 -0.30 25.77
CA ASP A 69 -5.70 -1.72 25.60
C ASP A 69 -4.88 -1.98 24.34
N LEU A 70 -3.87 -2.87 24.43
CA LEU A 70 -2.97 -3.24 23.34
C LEU A 70 -2.94 -4.75 23.13
N ASP A 71 -3.31 -5.20 21.93
CA ASP A 71 -3.19 -6.59 21.48
C ASP A 71 -2.25 -6.64 20.27
N ARG A 72 -1.21 -7.48 20.36
CA ARG A 72 -0.12 -7.58 19.38
C ARG A 72 -0.20 -8.89 18.63
N SER A 73 -0.32 -8.83 17.32
CA SER A 73 -0.08 -9.98 16.46
C SER A 73 1.35 -9.89 15.94
N LEU A 74 2.24 -10.74 16.44
CA LEU A 74 3.62 -10.85 16.01
C LEU A 74 3.69 -11.85 14.86
N VAL A 75 4.32 -11.48 13.74
CA VAL A 75 4.48 -12.34 12.57
C VAL A 75 5.95 -12.46 12.19
N PHE A 76 6.38 -13.69 11.98
CA PHE A 76 7.76 -14.03 11.60
C PHE A 76 7.73 -14.81 10.29
N PRO A 77 7.89 -14.15 9.13
CA PRO A 77 7.67 -14.75 7.81
C PRO A 77 8.50 -16.01 7.55
N MET A 78 9.73 -16.05 8.06
CA MET A 78 10.67 -17.16 7.85
C MET A 78 10.64 -18.25 8.93
N LEU A 79 9.84 -18.10 9.97
CA LEU A 79 9.50 -19.19 10.88
C LEU A 79 8.27 -19.91 10.35
N ARG A 80 8.49 -20.82 9.42
CA ARG A 80 7.42 -21.46 8.64
C ARG A 80 6.63 -22.47 9.46
N THR A 81 5.32 -22.49 9.27
CA THR A 81 4.40 -23.42 9.97
C THR A 81 3.86 -24.49 9.03
N ILE A 82 3.22 -25.51 9.58
CA ILE A 82 2.58 -26.59 8.83
C ILE A 82 1.04 -26.42 8.94
N PRO A 83 0.31 -26.42 7.82
CA PRO A 83 0.79 -26.58 6.44
C PRO A 83 1.65 -25.42 5.97
N ASN A 84 2.64 -25.72 5.11
CA ASN A 84 3.51 -24.73 4.51
C ASN A 84 2.85 -24.15 3.23
N ASP A 85 1.87 -23.30 3.42
CA ASP A 85 1.12 -22.60 2.37
C ASP A 85 1.26 -21.07 2.50
N THR A 86 0.42 -20.30 1.82
CA THR A 86 0.48 -18.84 1.83
C THR A 86 0.31 -18.21 3.20
N HIS A 87 -0.38 -18.87 4.13
CA HIS A 87 -0.62 -18.43 5.51
C HIS A 87 0.33 -19.08 6.52
N ALA A 88 1.40 -19.69 6.06
CA ALA A 88 2.29 -20.54 6.87
C ALA A 88 3.43 -19.78 7.56
N SER A 89 3.28 -18.53 7.91
CA SER A 89 4.20 -17.81 8.79
C SER A 89 3.80 -17.99 10.25
N LEU A 90 4.80 -18.10 11.14
CA LEU A 90 4.52 -18.08 12.58
C LEU A 90 3.86 -16.75 12.93
N MET A 91 2.63 -16.83 13.38
CA MET A 91 1.88 -15.71 13.95
C MET A 91 1.51 -16.04 15.40
N HIS A 92 1.75 -15.11 16.31
CA HIS A 92 1.39 -15.27 17.71
C HIS A 92 0.81 -13.99 18.28
N ARG A 93 -0.31 -14.11 18.99
CA ARG A 93 -0.97 -12.98 19.66
C ARG A 93 -0.53 -12.88 21.12
N LEU A 94 -0.18 -11.66 21.54
CA LEU A 94 0.20 -11.33 22.90
C LEU A 94 -0.52 -10.05 23.34
N ASN A 95 -1.25 -10.17 24.45
CA ASN A 95 -1.95 -9.06 25.11
C ASN A 95 -1.32 -8.68 26.46
N THR A 96 -0.03 -8.99 26.66
CA THR A 96 0.69 -8.71 27.90
C THR A 96 0.67 -7.21 28.19
N ASP A 97 0.07 -6.81 29.29
CA ASP A 97 0.06 -5.42 29.74
C ASP A 97 1.33 -5.13 30.56
N ILE A 98 2.31 -4.54 29.89
CA ILE A 98 3.60 -4.16 30.51
C ILE A 98 3.41 -3.05 31.56
N THR A 99 2.47 -2.13 31.31
CA THR A 99 2.26 -0.97 32.19
C THR A 99 1.72 -1.39 33.54
N SER A 100 0.84 -2.37 33.61
CA SER A 100 0.29 -2.89 34.86
C SER A 100 1.31 -3.56 35.78
N MET A 101 2.47 -3.94 35.23
CA MET A 101 3.58 -4.54 36.01
C MET A 101 4.42 -3.49 36.75
N VAL A 102 4.36 -2.23 36.32
CA VAL A 102 5.13 -1.13 36.91
C VAL A 102 4.42 -0.64 38.18
N SER A 103 5.20 -0.31 39.21
CA SER A 103 4.64 0.32 40.40
C SER A 103 5.37 1.61 40.78
N VAL A 104 4.58 2.56 41.28
CA VAL A 104 5.04 3.83 41.82
C VAL A 104 4.57 3.94 43.27
N GLU A 105 5.47 4.21 44.21
CA GLU A 105 5.19 4.17 45.64
C GLU A 105 4.50 2.87 46.08
N GLU A 106 5.02 1.73 45.57
CA GLU A 106 4.52 0.36 45.85
C GLU A 106 3.06 0.08 45.37
N LYS A 107 2.49 0.97 44.55
CA LYS A 107 1.17 0.80 43.95
C LYS A 107 1.32 0.61 42.44
N SER A 108 0.61 -0.37 41.86
CA SER A 108 0.50 -0.49 40.39
C SER A 108 -0.09 0.78 39.80
N LEU A 109 0.29 1.09 38.57
CA LEU A 109 -0.31 2.20 37.82
C LEU A 109 -1.81 1.93 37.59
N TYR A 110 -2.65 2.92 37.89
CA TYR A 110 -4.10 2.83 37.76
C TYR A 110 -4.71 4.17 37.33
N ASN A 111 -6.02 4.19 37.04
CA ASN A 111 -6.71 5.39 36.56
C ASN A 111 -6.05 6.01 35.33
N GLU A 112 -5.76 5.18 34.32
CA GLU A 112 -5.20 5.64 33.06
C GLU A 112 -6.15 6.61 32.35
N ALA A 113 -5.60 7.71 31.86
CA ALA A 113 -6.26 8.66 30.97
C ALA A 113 -5.36 8.89 29.75
N THR A 114 -5.67 8.26 28.66
CA THR A 114 -4.96 8.47 27.38
C THR A 114 -5.16 9.92 26.92
N LYS A 115 -4.06 10.59 26.59
CA LYS A 115 -4.04 12.00 26.17
C LYS A 115 -4.05 12.15 24.67
N PHE A 116 -3.15 11.43 24.00
CA PHE A 116 -3.11 11.42 22.54
C PHE A 116 -2.52 10.13 21.99
N VAL A 117 -2.85 9.85 20.75
CA VAL A 117 -2.24 8.83 19.90
C VAL A 117 -1.59 9.52 18.71
N GLU A 118 -0.36 9.16 18.36
CA GLU A 118 0.38 9.71 17.22
C GLU A 118 0.94 8.56 16.38
N ILE A 119 0.90 8.70 15.07
CA ILE A 119 1.54 7.78 14.13
C ILE A 119 2.51 8.60 13.26
N ASP A 120 3.77 8.20 13.24
CA ASP A 120 4.84 8.83 12.47
C ASP A 120 5.92 7.79 12.07
N GLY A 121 5.48 6.77 11.31
CA GLY A 121 6.32 5.60 11.04
C GLY A 121 6.57 4.72 12.28
N MET A 122 6.13 5.17 13.44
CA MET A 122 6.04 4.44 14.71
C MET A 122 4.69 4.77 15.35
N PHE A 123 4.23 3.91 16.26
CA PHE A 123 3.00 4.14 17.03
C PHE A 123 3.37 4.71 18.40
N ARG A 124 2.84 5.87 18.74
CA ARG A 124 3.15 6.58 19.96
C ARG A 124 1.88 6.92 20.72
N VAL A 125 1.84 6.62 22.03
CA VAL A 125 0.71 6.96 22.90
C VAL A 125 1.22 7.59 24.19
N VAL A 126 0.57 8.65 24.62
CA VAL A 126 0.83 9.27 25.93
C VAL A 126 -0.41 9.18 26.79
N SER A 127 -0.23 8.63 27.98
CA SER A 127 -1.27 8.50 29.01
C SER A 127 -0.80 9.08 30.32
N ILE A 128 -1.74 9.56 31.15
CA ILE A 128 -1.48 9.98 32.53
C ILE A 128 -2.20 9.01 33.47
N PHE A 129 -1.48 8.53 34.46
CA PHE A 129 -1.97 7.63 35.49
C PHE A 129 -2.14 8.40 36.81
N ASP A 130 -3.34 8.33 37.39
CA ASP A 130 -3.70 8.92 38.69
C ASP A 130 -3.30 10.40 38.85
N GLU A 131 -3.25 11.14 37.73
CA GLU A 131 -2.78 12.54 37.64
C GLU A 131 -1.34 12.75 38.13
N ALA A 132 -0.61 11.67 38.38
CA ALA A 132 0.70 11.67 39.06
C ALA A 132 1.88 11.29 38.15
N VAL A 133 1.63 10.44 37.15
CA VAL A 133 2.67 9.86 36.30
C VAL A 133 2.24 9.92 34.84
N GLU A 134 3.08 10.48 34.00
CA GLU A 134 2.94 10.40 32.55
C GLU A 134 3.72 9.20 32.04
N VAL A 135 3.10 8.40 31.17
CA VAL A 135 3.74 7.29 30.47
C VAL A 135 3.59 7.49 28.97
N GLU A 136 4.72 7.64 28.31
CA GLU A 136 4.82 7.61 26.86
C GLU A 136 5.21 6.19 26.42
N ARG A 137 4.47 5.64 25.46
CA ARG A 137 4.75 4.35 24.81
C ARG A 137 5.10 4.61 23.35
N ILE A 138 6.26 4.11 22.90
CA ILE A 138 6.70 4.19 21.50
C ILE A 138 6.91 2.76 21.00
N ILE A 139 6.13 2.35 20.00
CA ILE A 139 6.07 0.98 19.50
C ILE A 139 6.55 0.96 18.05
N PHE A 140 7.52 0.09 17.75
CA PHE A 140 8.14 0.02 16.43
C PHE A 140 8.80 -1.35 16.17
N PRO A 141 8.95 -1.76 14.88
CA PRO A 141 9.73 -2.93 14.52
C PRO A 141 11.22 -2.58 14.45
N SER A 142 12.10 -3.54 14.77
CA SER A 142 13.48 -3.51 14.28
C SER A 142 13.49 -3.57 12.76
N MET A 143 14.44 -2.91 12.11
CA MET A 143 14.54 -2.91 10.66
C MET A 143 15.15 -4.21 10.11
N ASP A 144 16.12 -4.82 10.81
CA ASP A 144 16.91 -5.95 10.32
C ASP A 144 16.97 -7.16 11.27
N LYS A 145 16.21 -7.12 12.39
CA LYS A 145 16.15 -8.20 13.38
C LYS A 145 14.71 -8.63 13.69
N PRO A 146 14.49 -9.81 14.29
CA PRO A 146 13.16 -10.31 14.60
C PRO A 146 12.60 -9.69 15.90
N PHE A 147 12.67 -8.36 16.06
CA PHE A 147 12.21 -7.66 17.24
C PHE A 147 11.03 -6.72 16.96
N MET A 148 9.99 -6.84 17.76
CA MET A 148 9.09 -5.73 18.06
C MET A 148 9.58 -5.08 19.35
N CYS A 149 9.80 -3.77 19.34
CA CYS A 149 10.27 -2.99 20.46
C CYS A 149 9.15 -2.07 20.96
N GLU A 150 9.03 -1.99 22.28
CA GLU A 150 8.19 -1.00 22.96
C GLU A 150 9.04 -0.24 23.95
N ARG A 151 9.21 1.04 23.71
CA ARG A 151 9.88 1.95 24.63
C ARG A 151 8.88 2.65 25.51
N TYR A 152 9.15 2.68 26.80
CA TYR A 152 8.35 3.35 27.81
C TYR A 152 9.17 4.47 28.44
N VAL A 153 8.63 5.68 28.42
CA VAL A 153 9.21 6.83 29.13
C VAL A 153 8.23 7.23 30.22
N LEU A 154 8.61 6.98 31.47
CA LEU A 154 7.81 7.29 32.64
C LEU A 154 8.32 8.60 33.25
N LYS A 155 7.47 9.60 33.41
CA LYS A 155 7.78 10.91 33.95
C LYS A 155 7.00 11.19 35.22
N ASN A 156 7.70 11.60 36.27
CA ASN A 156 7.10 12.04 37.54
C ASN A 156 6.46 13.43 37.36
N LEU A 157 5.15 13.54 37.55
CA LEU A 157 4.41 14.81 37.48
C LEU A 157 4.16 15.41 38.89
N GLN A 158 4.50 14.67 39.96
CA GLN A 158 4.32 15.14 41.33
C GLN A 158 5.44 16.11 41.75
N ASP A 159 5.19 16.91 42.76
CA ASP A 159 6.20 17.85 43.31
C ASP A 159 7.29 17.12 44.11
N ASP A 160 6.98 15.95 44.69
CA ASP A 160 7.89 15.14 45.50
C ASP A 160 8.63 14.08 44.68
N GLU A 161 9.78 13.61 45.22
CA GLU A 161 10.51 12.44 44.68
C GLU A 161 9.65 11.18 44.88
N VAL A 162 9.53 10.38 43.84
CA VAL A 162 8.79 9.10 43.85
C VAL A 162 9.71 7.93 43.61
N LYS A 163 9.39 6.78 44.19
CA LYS A 163 10.06 5.50 43.98
C LYS A 163 9.33 4.70 42.91
N VAL A 164 10.03 4.35 41.83
CA VAL A 164 9.52 3.56 40.74
C VAL A 164 10.17 2.18 40.75
N TYR A 165 9.36 1.14 40.64
CA TYR A 165 9.84 -0.24 40.49
C TYR A 165 9.42 -0.80 39.15
N ILE A 166 10.41 -1.24 38.35
CA ILE A 166 10.26 -1.97 37.10
C ILE A 166 10.64 -3.44 37.39
N PRO A 167 9.72 -4.41 37.24
CA PRO A 167 10.01 -5.79 37.56
C PRO A 167 10.92 -6.47 36.53
N GLU A 168 11.67 -7.46 36.95
CA GLU A 168 12.23 -8.45 36.03
C GLU A 168 11.08 -9.24 35.43
N PHE A 169 11.01 -9.27 34.09
CA PHE A 169 9.98 -10.01 33.37
C PHE A 169 10.58 -10.76 32.19
N LYS A 170 10.27 -12.02 32.09
CA LYS A 170 10.57 -12.85 30.93
C LYS A 170 9.48 -13.90 30.76
N GLN A 171 8.83 -13.90 29.63
CA GLN A 171 7.86 -14.91 29.21
C GLN A 171 8.43 -15.67 28.02
N ASN A 172 8.36 -16.99 28.06
CA ASN A 172 8.77 -17.86 26.97
C ASN A 172 7.61 -18.80 26.63
N ILE A 173 7.29 -18.90 25.35
CA ILE A 173 6.26 -19.78 24.80
C ILE A 173 6.92 -20.63 23.73
N THR A 174 6.80 -21.96 23.83
CA THR A 174 7.33 -22.88 22.83
C THR A 174 6.19 -23.49 22.05
N THR A 175 6.25 -23.42 20.71
CA THR A 175 5.26 -24.05 19.84
C THR A 175 5.45 -25.57 19.81
N LEU A 176 4.40 -26.28 19.42
CA LEU A 176 4.48 -27.74 19.22
C LEU A 176 5.38 -28.04 18.00
N PRO A 177 6.25 -29.06 18.07
CA PRO A 177 7.20 -29.33 16.99
C PRO A 177 6.54 -29.74 15.67
N GLU A 178 5.37 -30.37 15.72
CA GLU A 178 4.57 -30.73 14.54
C GLU A 178 3.92 -29.55 13.82
N CYS A 179 3.89 -28.37 14.44
CA CYS A 179 3.34 -27.16 13.86
C CYS A 179 4.37 -26.33 13.09
N GLY A 180 5.65 -26.63 13.23
CA GLY A 180 6.74 -25.89 12.58
C GLY A 180 7.47 -26.71 11.53
N VAL A 181 7.80 -26.10 10.39
CA VAL A 181 8.64 -26.74 9.36
C VAL A 181 10.03 -27.08 9.90
N ASP A 182 10.58 -26.20 10.74
CA ASP A 182 11.88 -26.40 11.40
C ASP A 182 11.74 -26.97 12.83
N GLY A 183 10.60 -27.57 13.17
CA GLY A 183 10.29 -28.04 14.51
C GLY A 183 9.70 -26.90 15.37
N SER A 184 10.00 -26.91 16.68
CA SER A 184 9.48 -25.92 17.62
C SER A 184 10.15 -24.56 17.46
N TYR A 185 9.35 -23.51 17.65
CA TYR A 185 9.79 -22.12 17.75
C TYR A 185 9.64 -21.62 19.18
N LEU A 186 10.55 -20.75 19.59
CA LEU A 186 10.52 -20.05 20.86
C LEU A 186 10.07 -18.60 20.63
N ILE A 187 8.96 -18.23 21.23
CA ILE A 187 8.46 -16.86 21.27
C ILE A 187 8.78 -16.32 22.65
N SER A 188 9.39 -15.15 22.74
CA SER A 188 9.77 -14.55 24.03
C SER A 188 9.37 -13.09 24.11
N ALA A 189 8.96 -12.69 25.33
CA ALA A 189 8.75 -11.30 25.72
C ALA A 189 9.59 -11.02 26.98
N SER A 190 10.23 -9.86 27.04
CA SER A 190 11.09 -9.50 28.19
C SER A 190 11.09 -8.01 28.41
N ILE A 191 11.29 -7.59 29.67
CA ILE A 191 11.56 -6.19 30.05
C ILE A 191 13.07 -6.01 30.20
N GLN A 192 13.56 -4.89 29.70
CA GLN A 192 14.92 -4.36 29.90
C GLN A 192 14.84 -3.10 30.77
N GLY A 193 15.84 -2.88 31.60
CA GLY A 193 15.82 -1.75 32.55
C GLY A 193 15.05 -2.06 33.84
N ALA A 194 14.94 -3.35 34.22
CA ALA A 194 14.36 -3.75 35.51
C ALA A 194 15.18 -3.18 36.68
N GLY A 195 14.50 -2.76 37.74
CA GLY A 195 15.15 -2.19 38.92
C GLY A 195 14.25 -1.28 39.73
N THR A 196 14.84 -0.68 40.75
CA THR A 196 14.18 0.34 41.59
C THR A 196 14.88 1.67 41.40
N TYR A 197 14.11 2.70 41.08
CA TYR A 197 14.59 4.01 40.72
C TYR A 197 13.91 5.07 41.58
N LYS A 198 14.58 6.21 41.76
CA LYS A 198 14.02 7.40 42.38
C LYS A 198 13.96 8.51 41.36
N LEU A 199 12.79 9.09 41.16
CA LEU A 199 12.55 10.17 40.23
C LEU A 199 12.12 11.43 40.98
N LYS A 200 12.89 12.49 40.86
CA LYS A 200 12.49 13.82 41.35
C LYS A 200 11.35 14.36 40.51
N SER A 201 10.73 15.43 40.99
CA SER A 201 9.72 16.16 40.20
C SER A 201 10.21 16.47 38.78
N GLY A 202 9.44 16.10 37.78
CA GLY A 202 9.74 16.31 36.39
C GLY A 202 10.82 15.41 35.78
N GLU A 203 11.50 14.55 36.54
CA GLU A 203 12.46 13.58 36.01
C GLU A 203 11.75 12.42 35.27
N SER A 204 12.44 11.82 34.32
CA SER A 204 11.96 10.70 33.53
C SER A 204 12.87 9.48 33.66
N LEU A 205 12.24 8.29 33.53
CA LEU A 205 12.90 6.99 33.45
C LEU A 205 12.51 6.31 32.16
N THR A 206 13.47 5.74 31.44
CA THR A 206 13.21 4.92 30.26
C THR A 206 13.45 3.45 30.59
N PHE A 207 12.54 2.58 30.15
CA PHE A 207 12.72 1.14 30.13
C PHE A 207 12.05 0.59 28.85
N ASP A 208 12.38 -0.64 28.47
CA ASP A 208 11.94 -1.18 27.20
C ASP A 208 11.34 -2.58 27.39
N ALA A 209 10.37 -2.94 26.52
CA ALA A 209 9.91 -4.31 26.33
C ALA A 209 10.26 -4.79 24.92
N VAL A 210 10.71 -6.03 24.81
CA VAL A 210 11.12 -6.63 23.55
C VAL A 210 10.39 -7.94 23.35
N PHE A 211 9.81 -8.09 22.17
CA PHE A 211 9.09 -9.28 21.72
C PHE A 211 9.82 -9.85 20.50
N GLN A 212 10.10 -11.17 20.51
CA GLN A 212 10.83 -11.83 19.44
C GLN A 212 10.44 -13.29 19.31
N ALA A 213 10.82 -13.92 18.19
CA ALA A 213 10.81 -15.38 18.07
C ALA A 213 12.06 -15.88 17.32
N CYS A 214 12.42 -17.12 17.60
CA CYS A 214 13.52 -17.82 16.94
C CYS A 214 13.24 -19.33 16.89
N ARG A 215 14.06 -20.08 16.15
CA ARG A 215 14.06 -21.54 16.22
C ARG A 215 14.49 -21.99 17.61
N LEU A 216 13.94 -23.09 18.11
CA LEU A 216 14.29 -23.58 19.45
C LEU A 216 15.80 -23.97 19.56
N THR A 217 16.44 -24.21 18.42
CA THR A 217 17.89 -24.47 18.33
C THR A 217 18.76 -23.21 18.41
N GLU A 218 18.15 -22.06 18.38
CA GLU A 218 18.79 -20.74 18.46
C GLU A 218 18.56 -20.15 19.86
N ALA A 219 19.38 -19.18 20.25
CA ALA A 219 19.14 -18.41 21.47
C ALA A 219 18.44 -17.09 21.15
N PRO A 220 17.49 -16.65 21.97
CA PRO A 220 16.95 -15.30 21.87
C PRO A 220 18.08 -14.27 21.88
N GLN A 221 17.97 -13.27 21.00
CA GLN A 221 18.96 -12.20 20.92
C GLN A 221 18.67 -11.14 21.98
N VAL A 222 19.71 -10.41 22.40
CA VAL A 222 19.56 -9.22 23.26
C VAL A 222 19.43 -8.02 22.35
N ALA A 223 18.33 -7.28 22.49
CA ALA A 223 18.09 -6.09 21.69
C ALA A 223 18.83 -4.88 22.30
N ASP A 224 19.50 -4.12 21.47
CA ASP A 224 19.90 -2.74 21.75
C ASP A 224 18.79 -1.82 21.26
N VAL A 225 17.82 -1.54 22.14
CA VAL A 225 16.60 -0.80 21.75
C VAL A 225 16.90 0.64 21.32
N ASP A 226 17.98 1.25 21.81
CA ASP A 226 18.44 2.57 21.34
C ASP A 226 18.90 2.51 19.88
N ALA A 227 19.67 1.48 19.53
CA ALA A 227 20.12 1.26 18.15
C ALA A 227 18.93 0.92 17.23
N GLU A 228 17.99 0.08 17.68
CA GLU A 228 16.79 -0.26 16.90
C GLU A 228 15.89 0.97 16.67
N TYR A 229 15.70 1.80 17.68
CA TYR A 229 14.97 3.07 17.58
C TYR A 229 15.63 4.03 16.58
N ALA A 230 16.96 4.18 16.67
CA ALA A 230 17.72 5.01 15.74
C ALA A 230 17.64 4.48 14.29
N ALA A 231 17.71 3.16 14.10
CA ALA A 231 17.58 2.53 12.78
C ALA A 231 16.19 2.74 12.18
N ARG A 232 15.11 2.58 12.98
CA ARG A 232 13.74 2.84 12.51
C ARG A 232 13.54 4.30 12.14
N ARG A 233 14.07 5.23 12.94
CA ARG A 233 14.06 6.67 12.62
C ARG A 233 14.81 6.97 11.33
N ALA A 234 15.99 6.38 11.15
CA ALA A 234 16.80 6.57 9.94
C ALA A 234 16.07 6.05 8.69
N PHE A 235 15.42 4.88 8.76
CA PHE A 235 14.58 4.37 7.68
C PHE A 235 13.49 5.38 7.29
N VAL A 236 12.71 5.87 8.27
CA VAL A 236 11.62 6.81 7.98
C VAL A 236 12.15 8.13 7.43
N GLU A 237 13.12 8.76 8.10
CA GLU A 237 13.57 10.12 7.79
C GLU A 237 14.54 10.17 6.62
N ASN A 238 15.52 9.26 6.57
CA ASN A 238 16.59 9.33 5.59
C ASN A 238 16.31 8.51 4.32
N ASP A 239 15.72 7.32 4.45
CA ASP A 239 15.49 6.47 3.29
C ASP A 239 14.20 6.82 2.56
N ILE A 240 13.12 7.17 3.31
CA ILE A 240 11.79 7.37 2.74
C ILE A 240 11.42 8.85 2.63
N ASP A 241 11.51 9.64 3.71
CA ASP A 241 11.04 11.03 3.69
C ASP A 241 11.91 11.92 2.81
N SER A 242 13.22 11.67 2.76
CA SER A 242 14.15 12.42 1.91
C SER A 242 14.04 12.08 0.42
N ALA A 243 13.43 10.94 0.07
CA ALA A 243 13.27 10.45 -1.29
C ALA A 243 11.87 10.74 -1.84
N LEU A 244 11.78 11.04 -3.14
CA LEU A 244 10.52 11.26 -3.88
C LEU A 244 9.51 12.10 -3.11
N ILE A 245 9.79 13.37 -2.93
CA ILE A 245 8.96 14.30 -2.14
C ILE A 245 7.88 14.91 -3.01
N LEU A 246 6.63 14.72 -2.64
CA LEU A 246 5.48 15.39 -3.25
C LEU A 246 5.23 16.73 -2.56
N ALA A 247 5.04 17.78 -3.34
CA ALA A 247 4.56 19.08 -2.89
C ALA A 247 3.39 19.55 -3.74
N THR A 248 2.22 19.55 -3.15
CA THR A 248 0.97 20.13 -3.68
C THR A 248 0.44 21.16 -2.69
N PRO A 249 -0.53 22.00 -3.06
CA PRO A 249 -1.22 22.88 -2.11
C PRO A 249 -2.01 22.13 -1.02
N ASP A 250 -2.29 20.85 -1.17
CA ASP A 250 -3.06 20.04 -0.23
C ASP A 250 -2.15 19.24 0.71
N GLN A 251 -2.14 19.60 1.98
CA GLN A 251 -1.31 18.95 2.99
C GLN A 251 -1.72 17.49 3.24
N VAL A 252 -3.01 17.17 3.16
CA VAL A 252 -3.50 15.80 3.40
C VAL A 252 -2.99 14.86 2.31
N VAL A 253 -3.05 15.28 1.04
CA VAL A 253 -2.51 14.52 -0.09
C VAL A 253 -0.99 14.32 0.05
N ASN A 254 -0.25 15.37 0.42
CA ASN A 254 1.21 15.28 0.63
C ASN A 254 1.55 14.31 1.77
N THR A 255 0.81 14.37 2.88
CA THR A 255 1.03 13.49 4.04
C THR A 255 0.63 12.05 3.72
N MET A 256 -0.51 11.82 3.08
CA MET A 256 -0.90 10.47 2.66
C MET A 256 0.12 9.83 1.70
N PHE A 257 0.70 10.61 0.78
CA PHE A 257 1.79 10.15 -0.08
C PHE A 257 3.03 9.72 0.71
N ARG A 258 3.39 10.48 1.75
CA ARG A 258 4.47 10.14 2.68
C ARG A 258 4.22 8.80 3.37
N TYR A 259 3.03 8.61 3.94
CA TYR A 259 2.65 7.36 4.64
C TYR A 259 2.58 6.17 3.68
N ALA A 260 2.06 6.37 2.48
CA ALA A 260 2.03 5.33 1.46
C ALA A 260 3.43 4.87 1.05
N LYS A 261 4.43 5.79 0.95
CA LYS A 261 5.83 5.43 0.71
C LYS A 261 6.39 4.56 1.84
N ILE A 262 6.15 4.94 3.10
CA ILE A 262 6.61 4.17 4.26
C ILE A 262 6.03 2.75 4.20
N ARG A 263 4.71 2.63 4.04
CA ARG A 263 4.05 1.33 4.05
C ARG A 263 4.49 0.43 2.89
N ALA A 264 4.59 0.96 1.67
CA ALA A 264 5.06 0.21 0.52
C ALA A 264 6.52 -0.29 0.68
N SER A 265 7.35 0.45 1.42
CA SER A 265 8.77 0.16 1.57
C SER A 265 9.10 -0.74 2.75
N GLU A 266 8.28 -0.77 3.80
CA GLU A 266 8.57 -1.57 4.99
C GLU A 266 8.11 -3.03 4.87
N SER A 267 7.15 -3.37 3.99
CA SER A 267 6.64 -4.74 3.84
C SER A 267 7.50 -5.62 2.93
N ILE A 268 8.81 -5.52 3.09
CA ILE A 268 9.80 -6.27 2.31
C ILE A 268 10.59 -7.15 3.26
N PHE A 269 10.42 -8.48 3.11
CA PHE A 269 11.01 -9.45 4.01
C PHE A 269 12.23 -10.11 3.40
N LYS A 270 13.26 -10.29 4.23
CA LYS A 270 14.47 -11.06 3.89
C LYS A 270 14.19 -12.53 4.05
N THR A 271 13.97 -13.20 2.95
CA THR A 271 13.62 -14.63 2.91
C THR A 271 14.81 -15.48 2.42
N SER A 272 14.68 -16.81 2.49
CA SER A 272 15.64 -17.72 1.86
C SER A 272 15.67 -17.62 0.34
N GLY A 273 14.62 -17.05 -0.27
CA GLY A 273 14.52 -16.73 -1.70
C GLY A 273 14.96 -15.31 -2.06
N GLY A 274 15.58 -14.56 -1.15
CA GLY A 274 15.95 -13.16 -1.31
C GLY A 274 14.90 -12.20 -0.72
N TYR A 275 15.03 -10.90 -0.98
CA TYR A 275 14.02 -9.92 -0.56
C TYR A 275 12.73 -10.10 -1.34
N MET A 276 11.62 -10.15 -0.63
CA MET A 276 10.27 -10.29 -1.19
C MET A 276 9.32 -9.29 -0.55
N HIS A 277 8.65 -8.51 -1.36
CA HIS A 277 7.55 -7.67 -0.91
C HIS A 277 6.31 -8.54 -0.73
N ALA A 278 5.79 -8.63 0.49
CA ALA A 278 4.58 -9.38 0.78
C ALA A 278 3.44 -8.44 1.17
N PRO A 279 2.19 -8.79 0.85
CA PRO A 279 1.04 -7.91 1.14
C PRO A 279 0.88 -7.56 2.62
N GLY A 280 1.04 -8.52 3.53
CA GLY A 280 0.84 -8.33 4.96
C GLY A 280 -0.58 -8.65 5.44
N GLY A 281 -1.17 -7.80 6.28
CA GLY A 281 -2.56 -7.89 6.71
C GLY A 281 -2.89 -9.08 7.60
N GLU A 282 -1.97 -9.55 8.45
CA GLU A 282 -2.07 -10.73 9.34
C GLU A 282 -2.16 -12.09 8.63
N SER A 283 -2.04 -12.14 7.30
CA SER A 283 -2.26 -13.39 6.56
C SER A 283 -1.22 -13.65 5.49
N TYR A 284 -0.69 -12.62 4.84
CA TYR A 284 0.01 -12.75 3.56
C TYR A 284 1.47 -12.29 3.63
N TYR A 285 2.25 -12.92 4.51
CA TYR A 285 3.68 -12.61 4.69
C TYR A 285 4.61 -13.62 4.04
N ALA A 286 4.07 -14.75 3.63
CA ALA A 286 4.83 -15.89 3.15
C ALA A 286 4.82 -16.07 1.65
N ALA A 287 4.22 -15.16 0.90
CA ALA A 287 4.10 -15.27 -0.55
C ALA A 287 4.08 -13.90 -1.24
N ILE A 288 4.42 -13.92 -2.53
CA ILE A 288 4.23 -12.81 -3.48
C ILE A 288 3.13 -13.16 -4.46
N TRP A 289 2.36 -12.17 -4.90
CA TRP A 289 1.36 -12.29 -5.95
C TRP A 289 1.76 -11.50 -7.19
N ALA A 290 1.39 -12.00 -8.38
CA ALA A 290 1.74 -11.37 -9.64
C ALA A 290 1.17 -9.94 -9.76
N ASN A 291 -0.10 -9.75 -9.40
CA ASN A 291 -0.74 -8.43 -9.41
C ASN A 291 -0.08 -7.47 -8.43
N ASP A 292 0.07 -7.86 -7.15
CA ASP A 292 0.67 -6.99 -6.12
C ASP A 292 2.06 -6.51 -6.50
N GLN A 293 2.87 -7.41 -7.06
CA GLN A 293 4.22 -7.10 -7.51
C GLN A 293 4.21 -6.27 -8.80
N ALA A 294 3.71 -6.88 -9.88
CA ALA A 294 3.89 -6.34 -11.21
C ALA A 294 2.98 -5.15 -11.52
N GLU A 295 1.73 -5.17 -11.05
CA GLU A 295 0.81 -4.07 -11.33
C GLU A 295 0.93 -2.92 -10.35
N TYR A 296 1.15 -3.19 -9.04
CA TYR A 296 0.99 -2.16 -8.02
C TYR A 296 2.31 -1.58 -7.57
N VAL A 297 3.20 -2.37 -6.96
CA VAL A 297 4.33 -1.83 -6.22
C VAL A 297 5.62 -1.73 -7.03
N ASN A 298 5.98 -2.75 -7.83
CA ASN A 298 7.27 -2.77 -8.51
C ASN A 298 7.51 -1.56 -9.44
N PRO A 299 6.53 -1.14 -10.28
CA PRO A 299 6.73 0.03 -11.14
C PRO A 299 6.92 1.34 -10.38
N PHE A 300 6.62 1.39 -9.08
CA PHE A 300 6.82 2.55 -8.22
C PHE A 300 8.26 2.67 -7.70
N PHE A 301 8.91 1.57 -7.33
CA PHE A 301 10.21 1.59 -6.66
C PHE A 301 11.34 2.32 -7.41
N PRO A 302 11.43 2.30 -8.75
CA PRO A 302 12.41 3.11 -9.46
C PRO A 302 12.34 4.61 -9.16
N TYR A 303 11.13 5.16 -9.01
CA TYR A 303 10.93 6.58 -8.71
C TYR A 303 11.38 6.94 -7.30
N LEU A 304 11.15 6.06 -6.35
CA LEU A 304 11.59 6.21 -4.96
C LEU A 304 13.11 6.02 -4.84
N GLY A 305 13.68 5.09 -5.60
CA GLY A 305 15.11 4.76 -5.55
C GLY A 305 15.52 3.98 -4.31
N TYR A 306 14.58 3.43 -3.54
CA TYR A 306 14.88 2.58 -2.39
C TYR A 306 15.49 1.26 -2.84
N ALA A 307 16.74 1.00 -2.41
CA ALA A 307 17.53 -0.11 -2.92
C ALA A 307 16.89 -1.48 -2.64
N VAL A 308 16.41 -1.69 -1.41
CA VAL A 308 15.75 -2.94 -1.01
C VAL A 308 14.44 -3.14 -1.78
N GLY A 309 13.69 -2.06 -2.05
CA GLY A 309 12.49 -2.10 -2.89
C GLY A 309 12.80 -2.53 -4.33
N ASN A 310 13.83 -1.98 -4.94
CA ASN A 310 14.26 -2.38 -6.29
C ASN A 310 14.81 -3.80 -6.33
N GLU A 311 15.53 -4.25 -5.28
CA GLU A 311 16.00 -5.64 -5.18
C GLU A 311 14.84 -6.61 -5.06
N SER A 312 13.84 -6.30 -4.22
CA SER A 312 12.64 -7.13 -4.09
C SER A 312 11.84 -7.23 -5.39
N ALA A 313 11.73 -6.12 -6.14
CA ALA A 313 11.08 -6.09 -7.44
C ALA A 313 11.79 -7.01 -8.45
N MET A 314 13.11 -6.88 -8.60
CA MET A 314 13.90 -7.75 -9.46
C MET A 314 13.79 -9.21 -9.05
N ASN A 315 13.84 -9.49 -7.75
CA ASN A 315 13.72 -10.84 -7.22
C ASN A 315 12.35 -11.47 -7.53
N SER A 316 11.27 -10.71 -7.40
CA SER A 316 9.93 -11.19 -7.76
C SER A 316 9.84 -11.60 -9.24
N PHE A 317 10.37 -10.79 -10.16
CA PHE A 317 10.43 -11.13 -11.58
C PHE A 317 11.29 -12.37 -11.86
N ARG A 318 12.42 -12.54 -11.16
CA ARG A 318 13.25 -13.76 -11.23
C ARG A 318 12.47 -15.00 -10.78
N HIS A 319 11.68 -14.88 -9.71
CA HIS A 319 10.84 -15.97 -9.26
C HIS A 319 9.78 -16.36 -10.28
N PHE A 320 9.08 -15.42 -10.88
CA PHE A 320 8.11 -15.69 -11.95
C PHE A 320 8.77 -16.26 -13.20
N ALA A 321 9.96 -15.79 -13.58
CA ALA A 321 10.70 -16.28 -14.74
C ALA A 321 11.05 -17.78 -14.67
N ARG A 322 11.17 -18.35 -13.46
CA ARG A 322 11.43 -19.80 -13.26
C ARG A 322 10.31 -20.69 -13.79
N PHE A 323 9.13 -20.15 -14.00
CA PHE A 323 7.95 -20.88 -14.47
C PHE A 323 7.69 -20.72 -15.97
N MET A 324 8.54 -19.98 -16.69
CA MET A 324 8.50 -20.01 -18.16
C MET A 324 8.71 -21.45 -18.66
N ASN A 325 7.94 -21.87 -19.62
CA ASN A 325 7.95 -23.24 -20.12
C ASN A 325 7.60 -23.32 -21.61
N ASP A 326 8.05 -24.38 -22.28
CA ASP A 326 7.82 -24.59 -23.72
C ASP A 326 6.39 -25.05 -24.03
N GLU A 327 5.65 -25.50 -23.02
CA GLU A 327 4.27 -25.99 -23.16
C GLU A 327 3.24 -24.85 -23.07
N TRP A 328 3.68 -23.63 -22.80
CA TRP A 328 2.84 -22.44 -22.65
C TRP A 328 1.76 -22.62 -21.57
N LYS A 329 2.13 -23.25 -20.46
CA LYS A 329 1.30 -23.30 -19.26
C LYS A 329 1.39 -21.96 -18.52
N PRO A 330 0.33 -21.51 -17.83
CA PRO A 330 0.36 -20.25 -17.11
C PRO A 330 1.44 -20.21 -16.02
N ILE A 331 2.01 -19.04 -15.81
CA ILE A 331 2.85 -18.75 -14.64
C ILE A 331 1.93 -18.77 -13.41
N PRO A 332 2.35 -19.34 -12.28
CA PRO A 332 1.53 -19.35 -11.07
C PRO A 332 1.25 -17.95 -10.56
N SER A 333 0.05 -17.75 -10.04
CA SER A 333 -0.42 -16.46 -9.53
C SER A 333 0.35 -16.02 -8.28
N SER A 334 0.82 -16.97 -7.48
CA SER A 334 1.56 -16.70 -6.24
C SER A 334 2.71 -17.68 -6.05
N ILE A 335 3.81 -17.18 -5.47
CA ILE A 335 5.01 -17.94 -5.12
C ILE A 335 5.30 -17.72 -3.64
N ILE A 336 5.44 -18.81 -2.90
CA ILE A 336 5.66 -18.77 -1.45
C ILE A 336 7.10 -18.31 -1.13
N ALA A 337 7.31 -17.72 0.01
CA ALA A 337 8.50 -16.99 0.41
C ALA A 337 9.84 -17.72 0.23
N GLU A 338 9.84 -19.08 0.34
CA GLU A 338 11.03 -19.88 0.03
C GLU A 338 11.27 -20.04 -1.47
N GLY A 339 10.32 -19.63 -2.30
CA GLY A 339 10.39 -19.77 -3.74
C GLY A 339 10.24 -21.22 -4.24
N LYS A 340 9.79 -22.15 -3.41
CA LYS A 340 9.61 -23.57 -3.76
C LYS A 340 8.16 -23.93 -4.00
N ASP A 341 7.26 -23.43 -3.17
CA ASP A 341 5.84 -23.68 -3.27
C ASP A 341 5.15 -22.60 -4.07
N ILE A 342 4.00 -22.92 -4.64
CA ILE A 342 3.18 -22.04 -5.45
C ILE A 342 1.71 -22.15 -5.05
N TRP A 343 0.95 -21.10 -5.36
CA TRP A 343 -0.50 -21.12 -5.34
C TRP A 343 -1.06 -20.66 -6.68
N ASN A 344 -1.96 -21.44 -7.23
CA ASN A 344 -2.67 -21.18 -8.49
C ASN A 344 -4.12 -21.67 -8.45
N GLY A 345 -4.74 -21.64 -7.26
CA GLY A 345 -6.08 -22.19 -7.04
C GLY A 345 -7.19 -21.52 -7.83
N ALA A 346 -6.97 -20.29 -8.32
CA ALA A 346 -7.91 -19.59 -9.20
C ALA A 346 -7.62 -19.79 -10.70
N GLY A 347 -6.63 -20.61 -11.06
CA GLY A 347 -6.20 -20.80 -12.44
C GLY A 347 -5.39 -19.61 -12.99
N ASP A 348 -5.44 -19.42 -14.31
CA ASP A 348 -4.86 -18.26 -15.00
C ASP A 348 -5.70 -17.01 -14.73
N ARG A 349 -5.16 -16.03 -14.03
CA ARG A 349 -5.83 -14.75 -13.72
C ARG A 349 -5.47 -13.63 -14.71
N GLY A 350 -4.79 -13.95 -15.80
CA GLY A 350 -4.13 -12.96 -16.66
C GLY A 350 -2.73 -12.58 -16.15
N ASP A 351 -2.12 -13.41 -15.32
CA ASP A 351 -0.85 -13.14 -14.63
C ASP A 351 0.29 -12.81 -15.61
N ALA A 352 0.33 -13.43 -16.80
CA ALA A 352 1.31 -13.09 -17.82
C ALA A 352 1.16 -11.64 -18.34
N ALA A 353 -0.06 -11.15 -18.52
CA ALA A 353 -0.29 -9.75 -18.92
C ALA A 353 0.15 -8.78 -17.81
N MET A 354 -0.16 -9.09 -16.55
CA MET A 354 0.28 -8.33 -15.37
C MET A 354 1.81 -8.24 -15.29
N ILE A 355 2.49 -9.39 -15.42
CA ILE A 355 3.95 -9.48 -15.35
C ILE A 355 4.60 -8.72 -16.51
N ALA A 356 4.14 -8.89 -17.75
CA ALA A 356 4.69 -8.17 -18.90
C ALA A 356 4.51 -6.65 -18.77
N TYR A 357 3.32 -6.21 -18.32
CA TYR A 357 3.01 -4.81 -18.03
C TYR A 357 3.96 -4.23 -16.99
N GLY A 358 4.08 -4.88 -15.84
CA GLY A 358 4.89 -4.38 -14.74
C GLY A 358 6.39 -4.43 -15.03
N ALA A 359 6.89 -5.55 -15.56
CA ALA A 359 8.31 -5.73 -15.85
C ALA A 359 8.82 -4.77 -16.93
N SER A 360 8.04 -4.52 -17.99
CA SER A 360 8.44 -3.58 -19.04
C SER A 360 8.47 -2.14 -18.56
N ARG A 361 7.47 -1.70 -17.78
CA ARG A 361 7.45 -0.36 -17.17
C ARG A 361 8.57 -0.19 -16.14
N TYR A 362 8.78 -1.19 -15.30
CA TYR A 362 9.87 -1.20 -14.31
C TYR A 362 11.24 -1.07 -14.99
N ALA A 363 11.52 -1.91 -16.01
CA ALA A 363 12.79 -1.88 -16.72
C ALA A 363 13.08 -0.51 -17.38
N LEU A 364 12.07 0.11 -18.00
CA LEU A 364 12.19 1.45 -18.57
C LEU A 364 12.45 2.50 -17.47
N ALA A 365 11.68 2.46 -16.37
CA ALA A 365 11.81 3.43 -15.28
C ALA A 365 13.13 3.28 -14.51
N MET A 366 13.67 2.07 -14.38
CA MET A 366 15.00 1.84 -13.81
C MET A 366 16.09 2.55 -14.61
N GLY A 367 15.94 2.61 -15.92
CA GLY A 367 16.90 3.28 -16.79
C GLY A 367 18.25 2.55 -16.92
N ASP A 368 18.31 1.28 -16.53
CA ASP A 368 19.50 0.42 -16.59
C ASP A 368 19.36 -0.64 -17.69
N LYS A 369 20.28 -0.61 -18.63
CA LYS A 369 20.29 -1.56 -19.76
C LYS A 369 20.55 -3.00 -19.33
N THR A 370 21.23 -3.22 -18.20
CA THR A 370 21.49 -4.56 -17.66
C THR A 370 20.20 -5.15 -17.12
N VAL A 371 19.46 -4.39 -16.31
CA VAL A 371 18.13 -4.74 -15.83
C VAL A 371 17.18 -5.03 -16.99
N ALA A 372 17.16 -4.16 -18.00
CA ALA A 372 16.33 -4.33 -19.18
C ALA A 372 16.63 -5.64 -19.95
N LYS A 373 17.91 -5.99 -20.10
CA LYS A 373 18.32 -7.25 -20.74
C LYS A 373 17.96 -8.49 -19.90
N GLU A 374 18.07 -8.40 -18.59
CA GLU A 374 17.73 -9.49 -17.68
C GLU A 374 16.24 -9.80 -17.72
N LEU A 375 15.39 -8.77 -17.74
CA LEU A 375 13.93 -8.93 -17.74
C LEU A 375 13.34 -9.26 -19.10
N TRP A 376 14.06 -8.97 -20.20
CA TRP A 376 13.55 -9.16 -21.56
C TRP A 376 13.01 -10.56 -21.85
N PRO A 377 13.71 -11.66 -21.49
CA PRO A 377 13.18 -13.02 -21.77
C PRO A 377 11.82 -13.30 -21.10
N LEU A 378 11.63 -12.83 -19.87
CA LEU A 378 10.34 -12.96 -19.16
C LEU A 378 9.26 -12.13 -19.85
N ILE A 379 9.56 -10.89 -20.20
CA ILE A 379 8.63 -9.99 -20.90
C ILE A 379 8.21 -10.61 -22.22
N GLU A 380 9.17 -11.06 -23.05
CA GLU A 380 8.90 -11.66 -24.35
C GLU A 380 8.06 -12.94 -24.24
N TRP A 381 8.37 -13.80 -23.27
CA TRP A 381 7.58 -15.01 -23.01
C TRP A 381 6.14 -14.66 -22.62
N CYS A 382 5.95 -13.71 -21.71
CA CYS A 382 4.62 -13.30 -21.29
C CYS A 382 3.80 -12.66 -22.43
N LEU A 383 4.43 -11.87 -23.31
CA LEU A 383 3.77 -11.30 -24.48
C LEU A 383 3.33 -12.40 -25.48
N GLU A 384 4.19 -13.38 -25.74
CA GLU A 384 3.88 -14.51 -26.60
C GLU A 384 2.77 -15.39 -25.98
N TYR A 385 2.80 -15.59 -24.65
CA TYR A 385 1.72 -16.30 -23.94
C TYR A 385 0.37 -15.61 -24.16
N CYS A 386 0.28 -14.30 -23.97
CA CYS A 386 -0.94 -13.54 -24.20
C CYS A 386 -1.40 -13.58 -25.66
N ASP A 387 -0.46 -13.52 -26.61
CA ASP A 387 -0.77 -13.61 -28.05
C ASP A 387 -1.41 -14.96 -28.42
N ARG A 388 -0.97 -16.06 -27.80
CA ARG A 388 -1.52 -17.39 -27.94
C ARG A 388 -2.88 -17.58 -27.26
N LYS A 389 -3.22 -16.72 -26.34
CA LYS A 389 -4.50 -16.71 -25.61
C LYS A 389 -5.56 -15.80 -26.24
N LEU A 390 -5.31 -15.22 -27.40
CA LEU A 390 -6.31 -14.42 -28.12
C LEU A 390 -7.45 -15.31 -28.62
N ASN A 391 -8.70 -14.96 -28.29
CA ASN A 391 -9.89 -15.60 -28.85
C ASN A 391 -10.24 -15.07 -30.25
N ASP A 392 -11.34 -15.51 -30.81
CA ASP A 392 -11.83 -15.08 -32.13
C ASP A 392 -12.14 -13.56 -32.17
N GLY A 393 -12.44 -12.94 -31.04
CA GLY A 393 -12.60 -11.49 -30.90
C GLY A 393 -11.27 -10.73 -30.82
N GLY A 394 -10.15 -11.45 -30.76
CA GLY A 394 -8.81 -10.90 -30.68
C GLY A 394 -8.51 -10.22 -29.36
N VAL A 395 -9.11 -10.69 -28.26
CA VAL A 395 -8.86 -10.27 -26.87
C VAL A 395 -8.36 -11.45 -26.05
N VAL A 396 -7.64 -11.18 -24.94
CA VAL A 396 -6.94 -12.21 -24.17
C VAL A 396 -7.91 -12.99 -23.28
N THR A 397 -7.88 -14.31 -23.36
CA THR A 397 -8.64 -15.21 -22.47
C THR A 397 -7.85 -15.53 -21.21
N SER A 398 -8.58 -15.77 -20.12
CA SER A 398 -8.04 -16.24 -18.83
C SER A 398 -9.12 -17.04 -18.08
N ASP A 399 -8.70 -17.85 -17.09
CA ASP A 399 -9.66 -18.64 -16.31
C ASP A 399 -10.48 -17.74 -15.36
N THR A 400 -9.85 -16.67 -14.87
CA THR A 400 -10.45 -15.68 -13.98
C THR A 400 -9.68 -14.34 -14.07
N ASP A 401 -9.88 -13.46 -13.12
CA ASP A 401 -9.11 -12.21 -12.95
C ASP A 401 -8.42 -12.17 -11.58
N GLU A 402 -7.78 -11.05 -11.26
CA GLU A 402 -7.08 -10.85 -9.97
C GLU A 402 -8.00 -10.97 -8.74
N LEU A 403 -9.34 -10.93 -8.92
CA LEU A 403 -10.31 -11.11 -7.84
C LEU A 403 -10.63 -12.59 -7.56
N GLU A 404 -9.98 -13.54 -8.24
CA GLU A 404 -9.94 -14.96 -7.88
C GLU A 404 -11.31 -15.61 -7.74
N ASN A 405 -12.19 -15.42 -8.74
CA ASN A 405 -13.56 -15.92 -8.75
C ASN A 405 -14.52 -15.31 -7.72
N ARG A 406 -14.14 -14.26 -6.99
CA ARG A 406 -15.09 -13.53 -6.14
C ARG A 406 -16.20 -12.86 -6.94
N PHE A 407 -15.90 -12.51 -8.19
CA PHE A 407 -16.84 -11.98 -9.17
C PHE A 407 -16.65 -12.69 -10.52
N PRO A 408 -17.69 -12.83 -11.35
CA PRO A 408 -17.54 -13.38 -12.69
C PRO A 408 -16.59 -12.54 -13.55
N SER A 409 -15.74 -13.19 -14.33
CA SER A 409 -14.74 -12.54 -15.22
C SER A 409 -14.91 -12.90 -16.71
N GLY A 410 -15.81 -13.84 -17.04
CA GLY A 410 -16.03 -14.31 -18.41
C GLY A 410 -14.85 -15.13 -18.96
N GLU A 411 -14.91 -15.48 -20.24
CA GLU A 411 -13.81 -16.15 -20.96
C GLU A 411 -12.62 -15.20 -21.18
N ALA A 412 -12.92 -13.93 -21.48
CA ALA A 412 -11.97 -12.86 -21.63
C ALA A 412 -12.45 -11.64 -20.85
N ASN A 413 -11.54 -10.92 -20.21
CA ASN A 413 -11.89 -9.74 -19.44
C ASN A 413 -11.11 -8.49 -19.88
N LEU A 414 -11.70 -7.35 -19.59
CA LEU A 414 -11.21 -6.04 -19.99
C LEU A 414 -9.86 -5.71 -19.35
N CYS A 415 -9.63 -6.12 -18.08
CA CYS A 415 -8.40 -5.87 -17.36
C CYS A 415 -7.21 -6.54 -18.05
N THR A 416 -7.26 -7.87 -18.23
CA THR A 416 -6.17 -8.65 -18.83
C THR A 416 -5.80 -8.13 -20.23
N SER A 417 -6.81 -7.84 -21.07
CA SER A 417 -6.58 -7.32 -22.43
C SER A 417 -5.99 -5.92 -22.43
N SER A 418 -6.39 -5.06 -21.49
CA SER A 418 -5.86 -3.69 -21.38
C SER A 418 -4.42 -3.68 -20.86
N LEU A 419 -4.07 -4.53 -19.90
CA LEU A 419 -2.69 -4.68 -19.42
C LEU A 419 -1.77 -5.21 -20.51
N TYR A 420 -2.22 -6.20 -21.30
CA TYR A 420 -1.48 -6.70 -22.45
C TYR A 420 -1.23 -5.60 -23.50
N TYR A 421 -2.21 -4.74 -23.75
CA TYR A 421 -2.03 -3.57 -24.64
C TYR A 421 -0.88 -2.68 -24.21
N ASP A 422 -0.84 -2.29 -22.94
CA ASP A 422 0.24 -1.42 -22.43
C ASP A 422 1.60 -2.15 -22.39
N ALA A 423 1.59 -3.46 -22.08
CA ALA A 423 2.78 -4.28 -22.12
C ALA A 423 3.42 -4.30 -23.52
N LEU A 424 2.62 -4.43 -24.58
CA LEU A 424 3.08 -4.35 -25.97
C LEU A 424 3.73 -2.99 -26.29
N LEU A 425 3.10 -1.88 -25.87
CA LEU A 425 3.64 -0.53 -26.09
C LEU A 425 4.94 -0.30 -25.34
N SER A 426 4.96 -0.66 -24.05
CA SER A 426 6.15 -0.51 -23.20
C SER A 426 7.31 -1.37 -23.70
N SER A 427 7.01 -2.60 -24.13
CA SER A 427 8.01 -3.50 -24.73
C SER A 427 8.53 -3.02 -26.08
N ALA A 428 7.70 -2.32 -26.87
CA ALA A 428 8.18 -1.70 -28.12
C ALA A 428 9.21 -0.59 -27.85
N TYR A 429 9.06 0.18 -26.80
CA TYR A 429 10.09 1.13 -26.37
C TYR A 429 11.34 0.40 -25.87
N LEU A 430 11.18 -0.63 -25.06
CA LEU A 430 12.28 -1.40 -24.50
C LEU A 430 13.10 -2.12 -25.59
N ALA A 431 12.44 -2.73 -26.59
CA ALA A 431 13.09 -3.35 -27.73
C ALA A 431 13.97 -2.35 -28.52
N SER A 432 13.50 -1.11 -28.66
CA SER A 432 14.28 -0.03 -29.30
C SER A 432 15.52 0.34 -28.48
N GLU A 433 15.40 0.44 -27.15
CA GLU A 433 16.51 0.74 -26.23
C GLU A 433 17.55 -0.39 -26.17
N LEU A 434 17.12 -1.63 -26.33
CA LEU A 434 17.99 -2.81 -26.40
C LEU A 434 18.67 -2.97 -27.76
N ALA A 435 18.36 -2.09 -28.71
CA ALA A 435 18.86 -2.12 -30.08
C ALA A 435 18.55 -3.47 -30.80
N MET A 436 17.36 -4.00 -30.57
CA MET A 436 16.85 -5.18 -31.25
C MET A 436 16.54 -4.87 -32.72
N ASN A 437 16.20 -5.92 -33.51
CA ASN A 437 15.74 -5.71 -34.88
C ASN A 437 14.55 -4.72 -34.86
N PRO A 438 14.57 -3.63 -35.64
CA PRO A 438 13.51 -2.63 -35.66
C PRO A 438 12.12 -3.18 -35.98
N SER A 439 12.02 -4.36 -36.63
CA SER A 439 10.74 -5.04 -36.85
C SER A 439 10.05 -5.41 -35.54
N VAL A 440 10.77 -5.81 -34.50
CA VAL A 440 10.21 -6.21 -33.20
C VAL A 440 9.38 -5.07 -32.59
N ALA A 441 9.98 -3.90 -32.46
CA ALA A 441 9.27 -2.73 -31.93
C ALA A 441 8.08 -2.30 -32.80
N LYS A 442 8.21 -2.42 -34.13
CA LYS A 442 7.12 -2.13 -35.08
C LYS A 442 5.99 -3.12 -34.94
N ASP A 443 6.29 -4.40 -34.80
CA ASP A 443 5.32 -5.47 -34.68
C ASP A 443 4.51 -5.37 -33.36
N TYR A 444 5.19 -5.06 -32.24
CA TYR A 444 4.50 -4.82 -30.97
C TYR A 444 3.57 -3.59 -31.04
N ARG A 445 4.00 -2.49 -31.66
CA ARG A 445 3.10 -1.33 -31.86
C ARG A 445 1.90 -1.67 -32.74
N LYS A 446 2.10 -2.47 -33.78
CA LYS A 446 1.01 -2.94 -34.64
C LYS A 446 0.05 -3.85 -33.89
N LYS A 447 0.57 -4.79 -33.10
CA LYS A 447 -0.26 -5.67 -32.25
C LYS A 447 -1.06 -4.83 -31.25
N ALA A 448 -0.43 -3.86 -30.59
CA ALA A 448 -1.09 -2.96 -29.64
C ALA A 448 -2.24 -2.18 -30.29
N GLU A 449 -2.03 -1.58 -31.46
CA GLU A 449 -3.08 -0.84 -32.17
C GLU A 449 -4.24 -1.75 -32.64
N THR A 450 -3.93 -2.99 -33.01
CA THR A 450 -4.95 -3.98 -33.34
C THR A 450 -5.75 -4.37 -32.11
N LEU A 451 -5.06 -4.66 -31.00
CA LEU A 451 -5.68 -5.02 -29.73
C LEU A 451 -6.57 -3.89 -29.18
N ARG A 452 -6.13 -2.61 -29.28
CA ARG A 452 -6.96 -1.46 -28.87
C ARG A 452 -8.32 -1.46 -29.59
N ARG A 453 -8.31 -1.69 -30.91
CA ARG A 453 -9.55 -1.77 -31.70
C ARG A 453 -10.40 -2.99 -31.32
N ASN A 454 -9.76 -4.11 -31.03
CA ASN A 454 -10.45 -5.32 -30.61
C ASN A 454 -11.07 -5.14 -29.21
N ILE A 455 -10.37 -4.48 -28.28
CA ILE A 455 -10.89 -4.12 -26.95
C ILE A 455 -12.17 -3.28 -27.09
N ASP A 456 -12.12 -2.23 -27.91
CA ASP A 456 -13.31 -1.41 -28.14
C ASP A 456 -14.42 -2.23 -28.81
N SER A 457 -14.13 -3.00 -29.85
CA SER A 457 -15.11 -3.81 -30.55
C SER A 457 -15.77 -4.91 -29.71
N TYR A 458 -15.02 -5.50 -28.75
CA TYR A 458 -15.47 -6.65 -27.96
C TYR A 458 -16.16 -6.23 -26.65
N PHE A 459 -15.63 -5.21 -25.97
CA PHE A 459 -16.11 -4.80 -24.66
C PHE A 459 -16.98 -3.54 -24.67
N ALA A 460 -17.01 -2.77 -25.76
CA ALA A 460 -17.83 -1.57 -25.84
C ALA A 460 -19.31 -1.87 -25.60
N LYS A 461 -19.93 -1.15 -24.69
CA LYS A 461 -21.33 -1.31 -24.35
C LYS A 461 -21.90 -0.03 -23.75
N GLU A 462 -23.11 0.32 -24.21
CA GLU A 462 -23.94 1.26 -23.47
C GLU A 462 -24.51 0.55 -22.25
N MET A 463 -24.07 0.93 -21.06
CA MET A 463 -24.54 0.37 -19.79
C MET A 463 -25.33 1.47 -19.05
N TYR A 464 -26.60 1.22 -18.83
CA TYR A 464 -27.56 2.27 -18.43
C TYR A 464 -27.57 3.39 -19.48
N GLU A 465 -27.07 4.56 -19.13
CA GLU A 465 -26.96 5.73 -20.01
C GLU A 465 -25.50 6.09 -20.35
N TYR A 466 -24.55 5.23 -19.95
CA TYR A 466 -23.12 5.50 -20.12
C TYR A 466 -22.54 4.73 -21.30
N ASP A 467 -21.94 5.44 -22.24
CA ASP A 467 -21.14 4.84 -23.33
C ASP A 467 -19.77 4.42 -22.80
N THR A 468 -19.69 3.18 -22.30
CA THR A 468 -18.53 2.64 -21.60
C THR A 468 -18.19 1.21 -22.06
N TYR A 469 -17.76 0.37 -21.14
CA TYR A 469 -17.39 -1.02 -21.37
C TYR A 469 -18.17 -1.97 -20.45
N GLN A 470 -18.57 -3.14 -21.00
CA GLN A 470 -18.81 -4.33 -20.18
C GLN A 470 -17.47 -4.93 -19.77
N TYR A 471 -17.40 -5.53 -18.58
CA TYR A 471 -16.14 -6.08 -18.08
C TYR A 471 -15.76 -7.41 -18.79
N TYR A 472 -16.75 -8.20 -19.16
CA TYR A 472 -16.65 -9.39 -20.02
C TYR A 472 -17.89 -9.49 -20.89
N ASP A 473 -17.84 -10.30 -21.94
CA ASP A 473 -18.98 -10.45 -22.87
C ASP A 473 -20.23 -10.99 -22.16
N GLY A 474 -21.34 -10.27 -22.30
CA GLY A 474 -22.61 -10.56 -21.62
C GLY A 474 -22.71 -10.03 -20.19
N ASN A 475 -21.75 -9.25 -19.72
CA ASN A 475 -21.83 -8.56 -18.42
C ASN A 475 -22.80 -7.37 -18.49
N ASP A 476 -23.79 -7.34 -17.59
CA ASP A 476 -24.82 -6.30 -17.50
C ASP A 476 -24.70 -5.41 -16.24
N LEU A 477 -23.69 -5.65 -15.39
CA LEU A 477 -23.44 -4.90 -14.18
C LEU A 477 -22.17 -4.06 -14.33
N LEU A 478 -22.22 -2.81 -13.88
CA LEU A 478 -21.03 -1.96 -13.84
C LEU A 478 -19.98 -2.55 -12.89
N ARG A 479 -18.74 -2.63 -13.34
CA ARG A 479 -17.55 -3.03 -12.60
C ARG A 479 -16.58 -1.86 -12.56
N SER A 480 -15.95 -1.62 -11.44
CA SER A 480 -14.95 -0.54 -11.31
C SER A 480 -13.75 -0.71 -12.26
N TRP A 481 -13.44 -1.95 -12.67
CA TRP A 481 -12.35 -2.28 -13.61
C TRP A 481 -12.56 -1.74 -15.03
N ILE A 482 -13.70 -1.14 -15.35
CA ILE A 482 -13.87 -0.34 -16.59
C ILE A 482 -12.88 0.86 -16.62
N CYS A 483 -12.26 1.21 -15.52
CA CYS A 483 -11.22 2.24 -15.45
C CYS A 483 -9.87 1.82 -16.05
N ILE A 484 -9.59 0.52 -16.22
CA ILE A 484 -8.26 0.05 -16.64
C ILE A 484 -7.89 0.54 -18.04
N PRO A 485 -8.79 0.55 -19.07
CA PRO A 485 -8.49 1.18 -20.35
C PRO A 485 -7.96 2.61 -20.22
N LEU A 486 -8.60 3.47 -19.39
CA LEU A 486 -8.15 4.85 -19.16
C LEU A 486 -6.74 4.87 -18.59
N THR A 487 -6.47 3.98 -17.64
CA THR A 487 -5.20 3.89 -16.92
C THR A 487 -4.02 3.56 -17.85
N VAL A 488 -4.28 2.78 -18.91
CA VAL A 488 -3.27 2.41 -19.89
C VAL A 488 -3.27 3.28 -21.16
N GLY A 489 -4.16 4.28 -21.22
CA GLY A 489 -4.21 5.28 -22.28
C GLY A 489 -5.17 4.96 -23.42
N ILE A 490 -6.12 4.04 -23.25
CA ILE A 490 -7.23 3.80 -24.18
C ILE A 490 -8.35 4.77 -23.81
N MET A 491 -8.60 5.76 -24.67
CA MET A 491 -9.50 6.88 -24.38
C MET A 491 -10.78 6.87 -25.23
N ASP A 492 -11.05 5.78 -25.94
CA ASP A 492 -12.14 5.70 -26.91
C ASP A 492 -13.52 5.99 -26.27
N ARG A 493 -13.71 5.62 -24.99
CA ARG A 493 -14.95 5.83 -24.22
C ARG A 493 -14.72 6.56 -22.90
N ALA A 494 -13.77 7.50 -22.90
CA ALA A 494 -13.33 8.14 -21.66
C ALA A 494 -14.46 8.87 -20.92
N GLU A 495 -15.28 9.67 -21.62
CA GLU A 495 -16.35 10.47 -21.02
C GLU A 495 -17.38 9.58 -20.31
N GLY A 496 -18.02 8.65 -21.00
CA GLY A 496 -19.03 7.79 -20.40
C GLY A 496 -18.46 6.84 -19.33
N THR A 497 -17.18 6.42 -19.48
CA THR A 497 -16.51 5.63 -18.45
C THR A 497 -16.29 6.44 -17.15
N ILE A 498 -15.88 7.68 -17.25
CA ILE A 498 -15.71 8.59 -16.08
C ILE A 498 -17.07 8.83 -15.40
N GLU A 499 -18.12 9.11 -16.18
CA GLU A 499 -19.46 9.28 -15.65
C GLU A 499 -19.97 8.02 -14.94
N ALA A 500 -19.77 6.83 -15.53
CA ALA A 500 -20.13 5.56 -14.93
C ALA A 500 -19.38 5.29 -13.60
N LEU A 501 -18.08 5.56 -13.56
CA LEU A 501 -17.26 5.35 -12.35
C LEU A 501 -17.74 6.22 -11.17
N PHE A 502 -18.11 7.47 -11.43
CA PHE A 502 -18.55 8.38 -10.37
C PHE A 502 -20.07 8.51 -10.23
N SER A 503 -20.82 7.60 -10.87
CA SER A 503 -22.26 7.49 -10.72
C SER A 503 -22.66 6.92 -9.35
N GLU A 504 -23.95 7.02 -9.02
CA GLU A 504 -24.55 6.39 -7.85
C GLU A 504 -24.44 4.86 -7.84
N TYR A 505 -24.13 4.23 -8.96
CA TYR A 505 -23.93 2.78 -9.06
C TYR A 505 -22.59 2.31 -8.53
N LEU A 506 -21.53 3.11 -8.61
CA LEU A 506 -20.17 2.72 -8.24
C LEU A 506 -19.52 3.60 -7.16
N TRP A 507 -19.73 4.92 -7.18
CA TRP A 507 -19.08 5.80 -6.21
C TRP A 507 -19.91 5.97 -4.94
N HIS A 508 -19.34 5.60 -3.82
CA HIS A 508 -19.95 5.69 -2.49
C HIS A 508 -18.98 6.23 -1.43
N LYS A 509 -19.42 6.17 -0.18
CA LYS A 509 -18.69 6.69 0.98
C LYS A 509 -17.24 6.20 1.11
N ASP A 510 -16.95 4.95 0.75
CA ASP A 510 -15.62 4.34 0.92
C ASP A 510 -14.82 4.25 -0.39
N GLY A 511 -15.27 4.91 -1.44
CA GLY A 511 -14.65 4.93 -2.77
C GLY A 511 -15.46 4.19 -3.82
N LEU A 512 -14.80 3.54 -4.77
CA LEU A 512 -15.46 2.77 -5.82
C LEU A 512 -15.83 1.36 -5.32
N LEU A 513 -17.10 1.00 -5.45
CA LEU A 513 -17.54 -0.38 -5.34
C LEU A 513 -16.85 -1.24 -6.39
N THR A 514 -16.48 -2.44 -6.02
CA THR A 514 -15.93 -3.42 -6.98
C THR A 514 -16.91 -3.73 -8.10
N GLN A 515 -18.17 -3.92 -7.74
CA GLN A 515 -19.28 -4.15 -8.68
C GLN A 515 -20.55 -3.47 -8.15
N GLN A 516 -21.33 -2.95 -9.06
CA GLN A 516 -22.66 -2.42 -8.78
C GLN A 516 -23.51 -3.41 -7.99
N GLY A 517 -24.25 -2.91 -7.01
CA GLY A 517 -25.17 -3.70 -6.18
C GLY A 517 -24.49 -4.57 -5.12
N THR A 518 -23.20 -4.44 -4.94
CA THR A 518 -22.44 -5.07 -3.84
C THR A 518 -22.19 -4.06 -2.72
N SER A 519 -21.55 -4.52 -1.64
CA SER A 519 -21.10 -3.66 -0.54
C SER A 519 -19.58 -3.71 -0.36
N THR A 520 -18.86 -4.27 -1.33
CA THR A 520 -17.42 -4.45 -1.25
C THR A 520 -16.71 -3.33 -1.99
N TYR A 521 -15.88 -2.61 -1.25
CA TYR A 521 -14.98 -1.56 -1.74
C TYR A 521 -13.56 -2.13 -1.75
N TRP A 522 -12.87 -1.98 -2.88
CA TRP A 522 -11.46 -2.31 -2.98
C TRP A 522 -10.68 -1.03 -3.26
N ASP A 523 -9.74 -0.67 -2.40
CA ASP A 523 -8.96 0.55 -2.58
C ASP A 523 -8.20 0.55 -3.91
N ARG A 524 -7.76 -0.61 -4.38
CA ARG A 524 -7.17 -0.73 -5.73
C ARG A 524 -8.11 -0.27 -6.83
N SER A 525 -9.42 -0.53 -6.73
CA SER A 525 -10.42 -0.03 -7.69
C SER A 525 -10.45 1.50 -7.72
N THR A 526 -10.50 2.11 -6.55
CA THR A 526 -10.50 3.57 -6.40
C THR A 526 -9.21 4.18 -6.93
N LEU A 527 -8.07 3.59 -6.60
CA LEU A 527 -6.76 4.10 -6.99
C LEU A 527 -6.50 3.94 -8.50
N TYR A 528 -6.89 2.81 -9.09
CA TYR A 528 -6.88 2.66 -10.54
C TYR A 528 -7.82 3.63 -11.24
N GLY A 529 -9.04 3.79 -10.70
CA GLY A 529 -10.02 4.76 -11.21
C GLY A 529 -9.46 6.19 -11.22
N LEU A 530 -8.92 6.65 -10.11
CA LEU A 530 -8.31 7.98 -9.99
C LEU A 530 -7.15 8.17 -10.96
N ARG A 531 -6.26 7.18 -11.08
CA ARG A 531 -5.14 7.22 -12.03
C ARG A 531 -5.62 7.31 -13.47
N GLY A 532 -6.65 6.54 -13.86
CA GLY A 532 -7.25 6.57 -15.20
C GLY A 532 -7.94 7.91 -15.50
N VAL A 533 -8.66 8.46 -14.53
CA VAL A 533 -9.37 9.75 -14.68
C VAL A 533 -8.39 10.93 -14.84
N TYR A 534 -7.27 10.92 -14.12
CA TYR A 534 -6.17 11.86 -14.37
C TYR A 534 -5.59 11.69 -15.78
N ALA A 535 -5.31 10.46 -16.21
CA ALA A 535 -4.78 10.18 -17.54
C ALA A 535 -5.73 10.65 -18.65
N ALA A 536 -7.05 10.57 -18.42
CA ALA A 536 -8.08 11.08 -19.32
C ALA A 536 -8.18 12.62 -19.32
N GLY A 537 -7.57 13.31 -18.35
CA GLY A 537 -7.51 14.76 -18.27
C GLY A 537 -8.65 15.42 -17.47
N ALA A 538 -9.50 14.62 -16.79
CA ALA A 538 -10.53 15.14 -15.89
C ALA A 538 -9.94 15.50 -14.51
N SER A 539 -8.95 16.41 -14.51
CA SER A 539 -8.09 16.71 -13.37
C SER A 539 -8.83 17.25 -12.16
N ASP A 540 -9.83 18.11 -12.34
CA ASP A 540 -10.59 18.70 -11.23
C ASP A 540 -11.37 17.63 -10.48
N LEU A 541 -12.10 16.77 -11.21
CA LEU A 541 -12.85 15.66 -10.65
C LEU A 541 -11.93 14.63 -9.97
N ALA A 542 -10.84 14.23 -10.64
CA ALA A 542 -9.87 13.30 -10.06
C ALA A 542 -9.26 13.85 -8.76
N THR A 543 -8.95 15.16 -8.71
CA THR A 543 -8.39 15.80 -7.51
C THR A 543 -9.43 15.91 -6.39
N GLU A 544 -10.67 16.24 -6.68
CA GLU A 544 -11.76 16.22 -5.69
C GLU A 544 -11.86 14.85 -5.01
N LYS A 545 -11.91 13.79 -5.82
CA LYS A 545 -12.02 12.41 -5.31
C LYS A 545 -10.75 11.92 -4.62
N LEU A 546 -9.57 12.32 -5.09
CA LEU A 546 -8.29 12.02 -4.43
C LEU A 546 -8.20 12.68 -3.04
N LYS A 547 -8.59 13.96 -2.92
CA LYS A 547 -8.63 14.66 -1.63
C LYS A 547 -9.58 13.98 -0.67
N TYR A 548 -10.78 13.63 -1.14
CA TYR A 548 -11.76 12.88 -0.36
C TYR A 548 -11.20 11.54 0.13
N TYR A 549 -10.64 10.73 -0.77
CA TYR A 549 -10.04 9.43 -0.45
C TYR A 549 -8.89 9.59 0.56
N SER A 550 -7.97 10.52 0.30
CA SER A 550 -6.80 10.74 1.14
C SER A 550 -7.17 11.19 2.55
N HIS A 551 -8.13 12.10 2.67
CA HIS A 551 -8.65 12.54 3.97
C HIS A 551 -9.25 11.36 4.74
N ARG A 552 -10.05 10.54 4.07
CA ARG A 552 -10.72 9.41 4.68
C ARG A 552 -9.76 8.34 5.18
N ARG A 553 -8.69 8.04 4.43
CA ARG A 553 -7.69 7.02 4.80
C ARG A 553 -6.65 7.54 5.79
N LEU A 554 -6.44 8.85 5.87
CA LEU A 554 -5.43 9.44 6.73
C LEU A 554 -5.98 9.96 8.06
N LEU A 555 -7.20 10.52 8.07
CA LEU A 555 -7.70 11.34 9.18
C LEU A 555 -9.08 10.94 9.72
N GLU A 556 -9.68 9.83 9.24
CA GLU A 556 -11.00 9.39 9.71
C GLU A 556 -10.95 8.11 10.54
N ASP A 557 -11.94 7.24 10.36
CA ASP A 557 -12.21 6.10 11.24
C ASP A 557 -11.06 5.09 11.35
N HIS A 558 -10.31 4.91 10.27
CA HIS A 558 -9.27 3.90 10.14
C HIS A 558 -8.07 4.50 9.41
N VAL A 559 -6.94 4.56 10.07
CA VAL A 559 -5.72 5.25 9.64
C VAL A 559 -4.49 4.37 9.79
N PRO A 560 -3.36 4.65 9.11
CA PRO A 560 -3.12 5.75 8.15
C PRO A 560 -2.98 5.31 6.70
N TYR A 561 -3.26 4.05 6.34
CA TYR A 561 -2.88 3.48 5.04
C TYR A 561 -4.10 3.11 4.20
N ALA A 562 -3.87 2.90 2.90
CA ALA A 562 -4.80 2.19 2.04
C ALA A 562 -5.12 0.80 2.61
N ILE A 563 -6.33 0.33 2.38
CA ILE A 563 -6.80 -0.99 2.80
C ILE A 563 -7.08 -1.86 1.57
N GLU A 564 -7.05 -3.17 1.70
CA GLU A 564 -7.35 -4.05 0.57
C GLU A 564 -8.83 -3.94 0.18
N ALA A 565 -9.72 -4.28 1.10
CA ALA A 565 -11.14 -4.31 0.85
C ALA A 565 -11.95 -4.01 2.12
N TRP A 566 -13.10 -3.35 1.95
CA TRP A 566 -14.02 -3.04 3.02
C TRP A 566 -15.46 -3.45 2.60
N PRO A 567 -16.23 -4.11 3.45
CA PRO A 567 -15.86 -4.67 4.76
C PRO A 567 -15.09 -6.00 4.70
N GLU A 568 -14.91 -6.56 3.51
CA GLU A 568 -14.08 -7.75 3.30
C GLU A 568 -12.62 -7.45 3.67
N GLY A 569 -11.91 -8.42 4.28
CA GLY A 569 -10.53 -8.25 4.71
C GLY A 569 -10.36 -7.50 6.03
N SER A 570 -11.44 -7.08 6.68
CA SER A 570 -11.42 -6.42 8.00
C SER A 570 -10.49 -5.20 8.07
N GLN A 571 -10.48 -4.36 7.03
CA GLN A 571 -9.64 -3.15 6.94
C GLN A 571 -8.14 -3.44 7.11
N ARG A 572 -7.63 -4.46 6.45
CA ARG A 572 -6.20 -4.81 6.52
C ARG A 572 -5.36 -3.81 5.74
N HIS A 573 -4.24 -3.42 6.33
CA HIS A 573 -3.27 -2.52 5.71
C HIS A 573 -2.33 -3.27 4.75
N LEU A 574 -2.85 -3.75 3.63
CA LEU A 574 -2.02 -4.36 2.61
C LEU A 574 -1.12 -3.31 1.94
N SER A 575 0.16 -3.65 1.77
CA SER A 575 1.18 -2.69 1.36
C SER A 575 1.15 -2.34 -0.14
N ALA A 576 0.67 -3.24 -0.97
CA ALA A 576 0.64 -3.06 -2.43
C ALA A 576 -0.26 -1.89 -2.86
N GLU A 577 -1.39 -1.69 -2.21
CA GLU A 577 -2.29 -0.55 -2.41
C GLU A 577 -1.62 0.78 -2.10
N SER A 578 -0.70 0.81 -1.13
CA SER A 578 0.10 2.00 -0.84
C SER A 578 1.03 2.37 -2.00
N GLY A 579 1.65 1.37 -2.65
CA GLY A 579 2.41 1.58 -3.88
C GLY A 579 1.55 2.11 -5.02
N LEU A 580 0.33 1.58 -5.16
CA LEU A 580 -0.63 2.04 -6.16
C LEU A 580 -1.09 3.48 -5.90
N TYR A 581 -1.29 3.88 -4.63
CA TYR A 581 -1.57 5.28 -4.27
C TYR A 581 -0.45 6.21 -4.76
N CYS A 582 0.81 5.85 -4.53
CA CYS A 582 1.94 6.63 -5.03
C CYS A 582 1.92 6.79 -6.55
N ARG A 583 1.47 5.77 -7.29
CA ARG A 583 1.34 5.82 -8.75
C ARG A 583 0.18 6.68 -9.23
N VAL A 584 -0.87 6.90 -8.43
CA VAL A 584 -1.91 7.90 -8.74
C VAL A 584 -1.28 9.29 -8.90
N LEU A 585 -0.30 9.62 -8.06
CA LEU A 585 0.39 10.91 -8.13
C LEU A 585 1.43 10.91 -9.26
N THR A 586 2.34 9.95 -9.31
CA THR A 586 3.43 9.94 -10.29
C THR A 586 2.94 9.74 -11.73
N GLU A 587 2.09 8.73 -11.95
CA GLU A 587 1.61 8.36 -13.28
C GLU A 587 0.25 9.01 -13.65
N GLY A 588 -0.56 9.38 -12.66
CA GLY A 588 -1.84 10.08 -12.85
C GLY A 588 -1.68 11.59 -12.87
N LEU A 589 -1.51 12.22 -11.70
CA LEU A 589 -1.44 13.70 -11.55
C LEU A 589 -0.28 14.31 -12.36
N PHE A 590 0.95 13.76 -12.24
CA PHE A 590 2.10 14.19 -13.05
C PHE A 590 2.07 13.60 -14.46
N GLY A 591 1.41 12.47 -14.67
CA GLY A 591 1.29 11.82 -15.97
C GLY A 591 2.62 11.33 -16.53
N ILE A 592 3.50 10.79 -15.67
CA ILE A 592 4.79 10.24 -16.08
C ILE A 592 4.58 8.85 -16.69
N ARG A 593 4.91 8.68 -17.97
CA ARG A 593 4.91 7.39 -18.67
C ARG A 593 6.31 7.06 -19.18
N PRO A 594 6.92 5.96 -18.75
CA PRO A 594 8.22 5.52 -19.27
C PRO A 594 8.15 5.25 -20.79
N THR A 595 9.08 5.82 -21.56
CA THR A 595 9.16 5.66 -23.04
C THR A 595 10.57 5.40 -23.54
N GLY A 596 11.52 5.23 -22.63
CA GLY A 596 12.90 4.87 -22.90
C GLY A 596 13.69 4.80 -21.60
N LEU A 597 14.91 4.25 -21.65
CA LEU A 597 15.76 4.13 -20.46
C LEU A 597 16.20 5.50 -19.90
N ARG A 598 16.21 6.53 -20.73
CA ARG A 598 16.57 7.91 -20.37
C ARG A 598 15.49 8.91 -20.77
N SER A 599 14.26 8.44 -21.00
CA SER A 599 13.16 9.31 -21.44
C SER A 599 11.81 8.84 -20.97
N PHE A 600 10.92 9.81 -20.80
CA PHE A 600 9.52 9.58 -20.48
C PHE A 600 8.62 10.60 -21.19
N GLU A 601 7.39 10.24 -21.37
CA GLU A 601 6.32 11.14 -21.71
C GLU A 601 5.77 11.75 -20.43
N LEU A 602 5.49 13.04 -20.43
CA LEU A 602 4.92 13.79 -19.32
C LEU A 602 3.65 14.48 -19.78
N LYS A 603 2.53 14.16 -19.13
CA LYS A 603 1.21 14.74 -19.40
C LYS A 603 0.57 15.18 -18.08
N PRO A 604 1.04 16.28 -17.47
CA PRO A 604 0.52 16.72 -16.18
C PRO A 604 -0.95 17.11 -16.27
N SER A 605 -1.71 16.69 -15.26
CA SER A 605 -3.14 16.91 -15.12
C SER A 605 -3.40 17.85 -13.95
N LEU A 606 -2.95 19.11 -14.06
CA LEU A 606 -3.02 20.11 -12.98
C LEU A 606 -4.47 20.60 -12.81
N PRO A 607 -5.10 20.39 -11.64
CA PRO A 607 -6.46 20.86 -11.39
C PRO A 607 -6.55 22.38 -11.39
N SER A 608 -7.72 22.92 -11.68
CA SER A 608 -7.92 24.38 -11.82
C SER A 608 -7.63 25.16 -10.53
N GLU A 609 -7.86 24.55 -9.38
CA GLU A 609 -7.65 25.15 -8.05
C GLU A 609 -6.16 25.21 -7.61
N TRP A 610 -5.24 24.52 -8.32
CA TRP A 610 -3.83 24.49 -7.96
C TRP A 610 -2.98 25.28 -8.95
N ASP A 611 -2.10 26.14 -8.42
CA ASP A 611 -1.16 26.92 -9.24
C ASP A 611 0.12 26.17 -9.57
N ALA A 612 0.55 25.25 -8.70
CA ALA A 612 1.76 24.49 -8.91
C ALA A 612 1.74 23.15 -8.16
N ILE A 613 2.49 22.18 -8.71
CA ILE A 613 2.82 20.90 -8.09
C ILE A 613 4.29 20.57 -8.35
N SER A 614 4.92 19.85 -7.43
CA SER A 614 6.31 19.42 -7.57
C SER A 614 6.53 18.00 -7.09
N LEU A 615 7.44 17.30 -7.77
CA LEU A 615 8.06 16.06 -7.30
C LEU A 615 9.58 16.30 -7.21
N TYR A 616 10.12 16.21 -6.01
CA TYR A 616 11.55 16.35 -5.77
C TYR A 616 12.22 15.00 -5.57
N ASN A 617 13.49 14.93 -5.86
CA ASN A 617 14.33 13.77 -5.61
C ASN A 617 13.83 12.47 -6.26
N ILE A 618 13.42 12.55 -7.52
CA ILE A 618 13.02 11.38 -8.32
C ILE A 618 14.28 10.62 -8.72
N LYS A 619 14.33 9.30 -8.50
CA LYS A 619 15.48 8.42 -8.78
C LYS A 619 15.27 7.48 -9.97
N ALA A 620 14.54 7.90 -10.98
CA ALA A 620 14.16 7.07 -12.11
C ALA A 620 14.97 7.39 -13.39
N PHE A 621 14.86 6.52 -14.40
CA PHE A 621 15.49 6.69 -15.72
C PHE A 621 17.01 6.83 -15.66
N GLY A 622 17.67 6.12 -14.73
CA GLY A 622 19.12 6.19 -14.51
C GLY A 622 19.59 7.60 -14.16
N SER A 623 18.76 8.43 -13.54
CA SER A 623 19.04 9.83 -13.24
C SER A 623 18.35 10.26 -11.95
N ASP A 624 18.95 11.22 -11.28
CA ASP A 624 18.35 11.95 -10.18
C ASP A 624 17.85 13.28 -10.69
N PHE A 625 16.57 13.59 -10.49
CA PHE A 625 15.97 14.85 -10.97
C PHE A 625 14.76 15.27 -10.17
N SER A 626 14.30 16.49 -10.39
CA SER A 626 13.05 17.02 -9.84
C SER A 626 12.19 17.59 -10.96
N LEU A 627 10.87 17.55 -10.76
CA LEU A 627 9.85 18.11 -11.64
C LEU A 627 9.09 19.20 -10.91
N ASN A 628 8.89 20.33 -11.58
CA ASN A 628 7.98 21.38 -11.13
C ASN A 628 7.05 21.72 -12.29
N VAL A 629 5.74 21.78 -12.02
CA VAL A 629 4.69 22.16 -12.95
C VAL A 629 4.00 23.38 -12.38
N THR A 630 4.02 24.50 -13.09
CA THR A 630 3.45 25.77 -12.64
C THR A 630 2.50 26.32 -13.69
N ARG A 631 1.32 26.75 -13.27
CA ARG A 631 0.34 27.42 -14.12
C ARG A 631 0.85 28.80 -14.51
N ARG A 632 0.69 29.14 -15.80
CA ARG A 632 1.01 30.43 -16.37
C ARG A 632 -0.20 31.06 -17.01
N GLU A 633 -0.11 32.35 -17.35
CA GLU A 633 -1.17 33.08 -18.05
C GLU A 633 -1.66 32.35 -19.30
N GLY A 634 -2.97 32.44 -19.56
CA GLY A 634 -3.62 31.77 -20.69
C GLY A 634 -3.75 30.25 -20.53
N GLY A 635 -3.70 29.71 -19.28
CA GLY A 635 -3.93 28.30 -18.99
C GLY A 635 -2.78 27.38 -19.43
N LYS A 636 -1.61 27.95 -19.75
CA LYS A 636 -0.40 27.18 -20.06
C LYS A 636 0.25 26.65 -18.79
N LEU A 637 1.01 25.56 -18.93
CA LEU A 637 1.84 24.98 -17.87
C LEU A 637 3.33 25.15 -18.23
N GLU A 638 4.08 25.78 -17.34
CA GLU A 638 5.54 25.75 -17.37
C GLU A 638 6.04 24.52 -16.61
N ILE A 639 6.77 23.68 -17.30
CA ILE A 639 7.39 22.49 -16.73
C ILE A 639 8.87 22.75 -16.59
N THR A 640 9.38 22.61 -15.37
CA THR A 640 10.81 22.69 -15.08
C THR A 640 11.32 21.30 -14.68
N VAL A 641 12.28 20.78 -15.44
CA VAL A 641 12.99 19.54 -15.14
C VAL A 641 14.38 19.93 -14.65
N THR A 642 14.72 19.56 -13.43
CA THR A 642 15.99 19.90 -12.79
C THR A 642 16.77 18.61 -12.49
N PRO A 643 17.70 18.17 -13.38
CA PRO A 643 18.56 17.03 -13.09
C PRO A 643 19.58 17.38 -12.00
N ALA A 644 19.94 16.41 -11.17
CA ALA A 644 21.07 16.57 -10.24
C ALA A 644 22.38 16.68 -11.06
N GLY A 645 23.03 17.82 -10.97
CA GLY A 645 24.31 18.08 -11.69
C GLY A 645 24.17 18.37 -13.19
N GLY A 646 22.96 18.59 -13.71
CA GLY A 646 22.68 18.91 -15.12
C GLY A 646 22.04 20.28 -15.35
N ALA A 647 21.93 20.69 -16.62
CA ALA A 647 21.25 21.91 -17.00
C ALA A 647 19.74 21.81 -16.78
N VAL A 648 19.15 22.83 -16.18
CA VAL A 648 17.69 22.95 -16.01
C VAL A 648 17.03 23.07 -17.38
N LYS A 649 16.01 22.23 -17.63
CA LYS A 649 15.21 22.26 -18.85
C LYS A 649 13.84 22.84 -18.54
N LYS A 650 13.40 23.80 -19.36
CA LYS A 650 12.08 24.43 -19.24
C LYS A 650 11.27 24.23 -20.49
N TYR A 651 10.00 23.91 -20.31
CA TYR A 651 9.02 23.72 -21.39
C TYR A 651 7.77 24.50 -21.07
N LEU A 652 7.05 24.92 -22.11
CA LEU A 652 5.75 25.56 -21.99
C LEU A 652 4.75 24.79 -22.86
N ILE A 653 3.75 24.19 -22.23
CA ILE A 653 2.72 23.39 -22.89
C ILE A 653 1.32 23.89 -22.54
N ARG A 654 0.30 23.41 -23.24
CA ARG A 654 -1.11 23.55 -22.80
C ARG A 654 -1.41 22.51 -21.73
N ASN A 655 -2.34 22.81 -20.83
CA ASN A 655 -2.82 21.78 -19.88
C ASN A 655 -3.37 20.56 -20.66
N GLY A 656 -3.04 19.35 -20.22
CA GLY A 656 -3.39 18.11 -20.91
C GLY A 656 -2.59 17.77 -22.18
N GLN A 657 -1.67 18.62 -22.60
CA GLN A 657 -0.75 18.33 -23.70
C GLN A 657 0.41 17.43 -23.20
N SER A 658 0.75 16.44 -24.01
CA SER A 658 1.90 15.55 -23.79
C SER A 658 3.21 16.19 -24.20
N LEU A 659 4.29 15.91 -23.45
CA LEU A 659 5.66 16.36 -23.69
C LEU A 659 6.62 15.19 -23.53
N LYS A 660 7.50 14.94 -24.52
CA LYS A 660 8.60 14.00 -24.35
C LYS A 660 9.77 14.69 -23.62
N VAL A 661 10.17 14.13 -22.49
CA VAL A 661 11.34 14.55 -21.72
C VAL A 661 12.46 13.54 -21.92
N ASN A 662 13.68 14.03 -22.23
CA ASN A 662 14.90 13.24 -22.29
C ASN A 662 15.84 13.75 -21.18
N LEU A 663 16.36 12.83 -20.34
CA LEU A 663 17.28 13.11 -19.23
C LEU A 663 18.75 12.99 -19.63
#